data_82772cad3d6544bad4d52c48eef5463b
#
_entry.id   82772cad3d6544bad4d52c48eef5463b
#
_cell.length_a   1.000
_cell.length_b   1.000
_cell.length_c   1.000
_cell.angle_alpha   90.00
_cell.angle_beta   90.00
_cell.angle_gamma   90.00
#
_symmetry.space_group_name_H-M   'P 1'
#
loop_
_entity.id
_entity.type
_entity.pdbx_description
1 polymer ?
#
loop_
_entity_poly.entity_id
_entity_poly.type
_entity_poly.pdbx_seq_one_letter_code
_entity_poly.pdbx_strand_id
1 'polypeptide(L)'
;MLAAVAYSHQCSSSLHEVSNTSDNSSTSPFGIPRLPRIKIGKPNRGRIVIAVVIAIVVVLILSAKSLSSFYVNVLWHQAIGRTDVLWGVLGAKGLLIGVFSLVFAILLWLNMAVADRLAPAIVPDSDEQRTLIPLRAALKKRSKLIRTILALVLGVLIGLPAAAQWEQWLMFRNNQSFGVVDPLFNKDIGFYVFQLPFLEFLVAWAFGALVLISIVIAFLHYINGSIRLQGTAERVTPQAKVHLSVLLACLALVRAANYWLSRFDLTRSTRGVVNGATYTDVKAQLPALNLMILVSVAVAALLLWNVRQRGWRLPVLAVGLWAIVAVVAGTIYPAVIQRFVVQPNVSSRELPYIERNLNATKSALGLTKIANESFDVAPIAAKDVAADAGPLRDVRQLDPGEMRDRFALDQGLTSFYAIRDLDVDRYKVGGRMQQVMLATRELNSAGIPNATWVSRHLLYTHGCGIVAAPASAVTADGRPSYIDIGVKQPQLYFGDTALDYAVTNTSKEEQPCPTLKATPYSGTTGISLSSTLRRVAMAVNFGEFNLFGSNLINDESQILLVRDVRARVQKLAPFLTYDADPYPVVQNGKVSWVIDAFTSSSRYPYAQPANTDQLTPGGGLNHSFNYARNSVKAVVDAYTGNVTFYIVDSKDPIAQAWSKAFPKLFTDVKKAPASLTSHFRYPEDLFRVQTNTYAKYHFDDPTLFFNRDGAWSVAQAPPLEPEQAATILGNTAAATGTGDAVTVQDANVARFEPYYTLFHAPNSKSDTGVFSMLRPFVPFSSDDSRKELRSMMVVSSDPATYGQMTLYEFNDPLPPGPATVAAQFDSEPAISQTITPL
;
A
#
# COMPACT_ATOMS: atom_id res chain seq x y z
N MET A 1 -7.90 -9.12 -13.23
CA MET A 1 -8.27 -8.72 -14.58
C MET A 1 -8.74 -9.97 -15.33
N LEU A 2 -10.02 -10.32 -15.14
CA LEU A 2 -10.78 -11.32 -15.88
C LEU A 2 -12.20 -11.32 -15.29
N ALA A 3 -13.03 -10.42 -15.79
CA ALA A 3 -14.48 -10.47 -15.70
C ALA A 3 -15.02 -9.65 -16.87
N ALA A 4 -15.63 -10.33 -17.82
CA ALA A 4 -16.53 -9.76 -18.80
C ALA A 4 -17.54 -10.85 -19.13
N VAL A 5 -18.71 -10.78 -18.56
CA VAL A 5 -19.97 -10.25 -19.09
C VAL A 5 -20.70 -11.27 -19.96
N ALA A 6 -21.72 -11.88 -19.35
CA ALA A 6 -22.86 -12.48 -20.00
C ALA A 6 -23.94 -11.40 -20.22
N TYR A 7 -24.42 -11.24 -21.42
CA TYR A 7 -25.71 -10.62 -21.70
C TYR A 7 -26.54 -11.51 -22.65
N SER A 8 -27.64 -12.00 -22.11
CA SER A 8 -28.72 -12.66 -22.81
C SER A 8 -29.58 -11.62 -23.53
N HIS A 9 -30.03 -11.93 -24.75
CA HIS A 9 -31.32 -11.43 -25.20
C HIS A 9 -32.02 -12.47 -26.07
N GLN A 10 -33.22 -12.80 -25.63
CA GLN A 10 -34.27 -13.46 -26.35
C GLN A 10 -34.72 -12.62 -27.55
N CYS A 11 -35.06 -13.25 -28.63
CA CYS A 11 -36.30 -12.97 -29.34
C CYS A 11 -36.72 -14.13 -30.25
N SER A 12 -37.97 -14.33 -30.26
CA SER A 12 -38.81 -15.43 -30.73
C SER A 12 -39.09 -15.46 -32.24
N SER A 13 -39.32 -16.66 -32.73
CA SER A 13 -40.37 -17.13 -33.61
C SER A 13 -40.64 -16.45 -34.95
N SER A 14 -40.60 -17.24 -36.03
CA SER A 14 -41.78 -17.52 -36.87
C SER A 14 -41.49 -18.66 -37.87
N LEU A 15 -42.42 -19.55 -37.90
CA LEU A 15 -42.61 -20.68 -38.81
C LEU A 15 -42.84 -20.21 -40.25
N HIS A 16 -42.35 -21.01 -41.24
CA HIS A 16 -43.19 -21.40 -42.35
C HIS A 16 -42.67 -22.69 -43.00
N GLU A 17 -43.57 -23.68 -43.11
CA GLU A 17 -43.49 -24.88 -43.86
C GLU A 17 -43.41 -24.61 -45.39
N VAL A 18 -42.80 -25.53 -46.16
CA VAL A 18 -43.34 -26.17 -47.34
C VAL A 18 -42.43 -27.31 -47.83
N SER A 19 -43.03 -28.50 -47.80
CA SER A 19 -43.06 -29.71 -48.64
C SER A 19 -41.83 -30.31 -49.33
N ASN A 20 -41.74 -31.58 -49.00
CA ASN A 20 -41.28 -32.80 -49.78
C ASN A 20 -40.89 -32.70 -51.22
N THR A 21 -39.72 -33.26 -51.53
CA THR A 21 -39.61 -34.36 -52.56
C THR A 21 -38.39 -35.24 -52.21
N SER A 22 -38.68 -36.54 -52.28
CA SER A 22 -37.76 -37.66 -52.11
C SER A 22 -36.67 -37.69 -53.16
N ASP A 23 -35.42 -37.99 -52.80
CA ASP A 23 -34.64 -38.99 -53.45
C ASP A 23 -33.52 -39.59 -52.66
N ASN A 24 -33.39 -40.87 -52.71
CA ASN A 24 -32.43 -41.74 -52.07
C ASN A 24 -31.00 -41.52 -52.58
N SER A 25 -30.04 -41.29 -51.71
CA SER A 25 -28.73 -41.94 -51.82
C SER A 25 -27.97 -41.78 -50.45
N SER A 26 -27.54 -42.89 -49.89
CA SER A 26 -26.75 -43.12 -48.73
C SER A 26 -25.42 -42.43 -48.81
N THR A 27 -25.20 -41.42 -47.87
CA THR A 27 -23.83 -40.98 -47.47
C THR A 27 -23.85 -40.51 -46.02
N SER A 28 -22.91 -40.99 -45.27
CA SER A 28 -22.69 -40.74 -43.83
C SER A 28 -22.57 -39.26 -43.46
N PRO A 29 -23.10 -38.82 -42.32
CA PRO A 29 -23.13 -37.40 -41.92
C PRO A 29 -21.95 -37.01 -41.06
N PHE A 30 -20.73 -36.90 -41.55
CA PHE A 30 -19.62 -36.14 -40.94
C PHE A 30 -18.55 -35.82 -42.00
N GLY A 31 -18.91 -34.95 -42.95
CA GLY A 31 -17.97 -34.33 -43.85
C GLY A 31 -17.37 -33.06 -43.24
N ILE A 32 -16.24 -33.17 -42.58
CA ILE A 32 -15.42 -31.98 -42.21
C ILE A 32 -14.94 -31.37 -43.54
N PRO A 33 -15.20 -30.07 -43.85
CA PRO A 33 -14.67 -29.41 -45.02
C PRO A 33 -13.14 -29.47 -44.99
N ARG A 34 -12.52 -30.09 -45.97
CA ARG A 34 -11.07 -30.07 -46.16
C ARG A 34 -10.67 -28.64 -46.47
N LEU A 35 -10.06 -27.96 -45.47
CA LEU A 35 -9.39 -26.69 -45.68
C LEU A 35 -8.40 -26.80 -46.83
N PRO A 36 -8.36 -25.83 -47.76
CA PRO A 36 -7.44 -25.87 -48.89
C PRO A 36 -5.99 -25.95 -48.34
N ARG A 37 -5.25 -26.93 -48.79
CA ARG A 37 -3.80 -27.02 -48.51
C ARG A 37 -3.12 -25.85 -49.18
N ILE A 38 -2.86 -24.79 -48.37
CA ILE A 38 -1.97 -23.70 -48.76
C ILE A 38 -0.58 -24.30 -48.92
N LYS A 39 -0.13 -24.47 -50.16
CA LYS A 39 1.25 -24.82 -50.50
C LYS A 39 2.11 -23.62 -50.15
N ILE A 40 2.62 -23.60 -48.93
CA ILE A 40 3.65 -22.63 -48.53
C ILE A 40 4.92 -23.02 -49.27
N GLY A 41 5.19 -22.37 -50.39
CA GLY A 41 6.46 -22.48 -51.10
C GLY A 41 7.61 -22.14 -50.17
N LYS A 42 8.75 -22.83 -50.27
CA LYS A 42 9.94 -22.54 -49.48
C LYS A 42 10.24 -21.03 -49.56
N PRO A 43 10.26 -20.30 -48.44
CA PRO A 43 10.46 -18.86 -48.46
C PRO A 43 11.86 -18.55 -49.03
N ASN A 44 11.89 -17.71 -50.05
CA ASN A 44 13.15 -17.22 -50.61
C ASN A 44 13.90 -16.44 -49.53
N ARG A 45 15.21 -16.63 -49.39
CA ARG A 45 16.06 -15.97 -48.34
C ARG A 45 15.79 -14.47 -48.25
N GLY A 46 15.59 -13.79 -49.38
CA GLY A 46 15.26 -12.36 -49.41
C GLY A 46 13.90 -12.02 -48.69
N ARG A 47 12.85 -12.85 -48.87
CA ARG A 47 11.55 -12.65 -48.19
C ARG A 47 11.65 -12.89 -46.69
N ILE A 48 12.50 -13.82 -46.24
CA ILE A 48 12.76 -14.04 -44.82
C ILE A 48 13.45 -12.81 -44.23
N VAL A 49 14.48 -12.28 -44.91
CA VAL A 49 15.20 -11.07 -44.47
C VAL A 49 14.24 -9.87 -44.37
N ILE A 50 13.41 -9.64 -45.39
CA ILE A 50 12.42 -8.56 -45.39
C ILE A 50 11.42 -8.75 -44.24
N ALA A 51 10.88 -9.96 -44.01
CA ALA A 51 9.97 -10.23 -42.90
C ALA A 51 10.62 -10.01 -41.51
N VAL A 52 11.88 -10.40 -41.36
CA VAL A 52 12.65 -10.17 -40.15
C VAL A 52 12.89 -8.67 -39.92
N VAL A 53 13.26 -7.91 -40.96
CA VAL A 53 13.44 -6.45 -40.88
C VAL A 53 12.12 -5.77 -40.52
N ILE A 54 11.01 -6.13 -41.16
CA ILE A 54 9.67 -5.61 -40.80
C ILE A 54 9.33 -5.96 -39.37
N ALA A 55 9.54 -7.19 -38.92
CA ALA A 55 9.29 -7.60 -37.54
C ALA A 55 10.15 -6.80 -36.55
N ILE A 56 11.43 -6.57 -36.85
CA ILE A 56 12.31 -5.72 -36.04
C ILE A 56 11.79 -4.28 -35.97
N VAL A 57 11.41 -3.69 -37.11
CA VAL A 57 10.88 -2.33 -37.16
C VAL A 57 9.57 -2.22 -36.35
N VAL A 58 8.67 -3.18 -36.48
CA VAL A 58 7.42 -3.24 -35.69
C VAL A 58 7.73 -3.35 -34.20
N VAL A 59 8.65 -4.21 -33.80
CA VAL A 59 9.08 -4.35 -32.39
C VAL A 59 9.70 -3.05 -31.91
N LEU A 60 10.52 -2.38 -32.69
CA LEU A 60 11.11 -1.07 -32.33
C LEU A 60 10.05 0.01 -32.17
N ILE A 61 9.08 0.09 -33.08
CA ILE A 61 7.95 1.04 -32.97
C ILE A 61 7.12 0.74 -31.72
N LEU A 62 6.75 -0.51 -31.48
CA LEU A 62 5.97 -0.90 -30.31
C LEU A 62 6.71 -0.70 -28.98
N SER A 63 8.04 -0.84 -29.00
CA SER A 63 8.88 -0.63 -27.82
C SER A 63 9.35 0.83 -27.64
N ALA A 64 9.22 1.68 -28.65
CA ALA A 64 9.74 3.05 -28.63
C ALA A 64 9.21 3.86 -27.44
N LYS A 65 7.93 3.77 -27.14
CA LYS A 65 7.33 4.46 -25.97
C LYS A 65 7.89 3.93 -24.65
N SER A 66 8.06 2.61 -24.53
CA SER A 66 8.61 2.00 -23.30
C SER A 66 10.09 2.36 -23.10
N LEU A 67 10.89 2.34 -24.18
CA LEU A 67 12.28 2.73 -24.14
C LEU A 67 12.44 4.23 -23.82
N SER A 68 11.61 5.06 -24.45
CA SER A 68 11.57 6.50 -24.18
C SER A 68 11.19 6.78 -22.73
N SER A 69 10.14 6.13 -22.21
CA SER A 69 9.71 6.27 -20.82
C SER A 69 10.80 5.83 -19.84
N PHE A 70 11.49 4.74 -20.13
CA PHE A 70 12.62 4.30 -19.31
C PHE A 70 13.77 5.33 -19.33
N TYR A 71 14.12 5.86 -20.51
CA TYR A 71 15.17 6.87 -20.64
C TYR A 71 14.80 8.16 -19.91
N VAL A 72 13.55 8.66 -20.07
CA VAL A 72 13.03 9.82 -19.35
C VAL A 72 13.06 9.59 -17.84
N ASN A 73 12.74 8.38 -17.39
CA ASN A 73 12.83 8.04 -15.97
C ASN A 73 14.27 8.07 -15.44
N VAL A 74 15.24 7.61 -16.21
CA VAL A 74 16.67 7.71 -15.86
C VAL A 74 17.09 9.18 -15.78
N LEU A 75 16.72 10.02 -16.77
CA LEU A 75 17.03 11.44 -16.78
C LEU A 75 16.42 12.16 -15.56
N TRP A 76 15.19 11.81 -15.19
CA TRP A 76 14.51 12.38 -14.04
C TRP A 76 15.26 12.07 -12.73
N HIS A 77 15.64 10.82 -12.51
CA HIS A 77 16.42 10.45 -11.32
C HIS A 77 17.83 11.11 -11.31
N GLN A 78 18.42 11.32 -12.49
CA GLN A 78 19.68 12.06 -12.61
C GLN A 78 19.51 13.53 -12.23
N ALA A 79 18.43 14.20 -12.70
CA ALA A 79 18.14 15.58 -12.39
C ALA A 79 17.91 15.82 -10.90
N ILE A 80 17.31 14.86 -10.18
CA ILE A 80 17.09 14.94 -8.73
C ILE A 80 18.31 14.45 -7.93
N GLY A 81 19.32 13.88 -8.57
CA GLY A 81 20.50 13.32 -7.88
C GLY A 81 20.22 12.01 -7.13
N ARG A 82 19.22 11.22 -7.56
CA ARG A 82 18.75 9.98 -6.90
C ARG A 82 18.79 8.74 -7.82
N THR A 83 19.80 8.63 -8.63
CA THR A 83 20.03 7.44 -9.48
C THR A 83 20.29 6.17 -8.66
N ASP A 84 20.80 6.31 -7.44
CA ASP A 84 21.05 5.22 -6.50
C ASP A 84 19.78 4.44 -6.18
N VAL A 85 18.65 5.11 -5.99
CA VAL A 85 17.36 4.45 -5.76
C VAL A 85 16.90 3.68 -7.00
N LEU A 86 16.95 4.32 -8.18
CA LEU A 86 16.55 3.67 -9.43
C LEU A 86 17.33 2.38 -9.68
N TRP A 87 18.68 2.48 -9.62
CA TRP A 87 19.53 1.31 -9.86
C TRP A 87 19.49 0.29 -8.74
N GLY A 88 19.26 0.71 -7.49
CA GLY A 88 19.04 -0.18 -6.36
C GLY A 88 17.81 -1.05 -6.55
N VAL A 89 16.67 -0.45 -6.91
CA VAL A 89 15.42 -1.17 -7.18
C VAL A 89 15.52 -2.06 -8.41
N LEU A 90 16.05 -1.53 -9.53
CA LEU A 90 16.23 -2.31 -10.76
C LEU A 90 17.24 -3.45 -10.57
N GLY A 91 18.31 -3.21 -9.83
CA GLY A 91 19.30 -4.22 -9.48
C GLY A 91 18.71 -5.36 -8.64
N ALA A 92 17.89 -5.02 -7.63
CA ALA A 92 17.20 -6.03 -6.82
C ALA A 92 16.22 -6.86 -7.67
N LYS A 93 15.41 -6.20 -8.52
CA LYS A 93 14.49 -6.88 -9.46
C LYS A 93 15.25 -7.77 -10.42
N GLY A 94 16.31 -7.26 -11.05
CA GLY A 94 17.13 -8.01 -11.99
C GLY A 94 17.83 -9.22 -11.36
N LEU A 95 18.34 -9.05 -10.13
CA LEU A 95 18.94 -10.14 -9.36
C LEU A 95 17.92 -11.26 -9.11
N LEU A 96 16.72 -10.91 -8.63
CA LEU A 96 15.69 -11.89 -8.37
C LEU A 96 15.26 -12.62 -9.66
N ILE A 97 14.97 -11.89 -10.74
CA ILE A 97 14.65 -12.52 -12.02
C ILE A 97 15.76 -13.47 -12.43
N GLY A 98 17.01 -13.01 -12.42
CA GLY A 98 18.16 -13.80 -12.86
C GLY A 98 18.35 -15.07 -12.05
N VAL A 99 18.34 -14.97 -10.71
CA VAL A 99 18.53 -16.13 -9.82
C VAL A 99 17.41 -17.14 -9.98
N PHE A 100 16.13 -16.69 -9.89
CA PHE A 100 14.98 -17.62 -9.94
C PHE A 100 14.81 -18.24 -11.34
N SER A 101 15.06 -17.47 -12.43
CA SER A 101 15.08 -18.02 -13.80
C SER A 101 16.15 -19.06 -14.00
N LEU A 102 17.36 -18.78 -13.54
CA LEU A 102 18.49 -19.67 -13.70
C LEU A 102 18.32 -20.96 -12.90
N VAL A 103 17.92 -20.86 -11.63
CA VAL A 103 17.66 -22.03 -10.77
C VAL A 103 16.58 -22.91 -11.38
N PHE A 104 15.46 -22.34 -11.81
CA PHE A 104 14.39 -23.11 -12.45
C PHE A 104 14.88 -23.76 -13.75
N ALA A 105 15.57 -23.02 -14.61
CA ALA A 105 16.06 -23.52 -15.88
C ALA A 105 17.04 -24.69 -15.69
N ILE A 106 17.97 -24.59 -14.73
CA ILE A 106 18.91 -25.66 -14.40
C ILE A 106 18.15 -26.89 -13.91
N LEU A 107 17.24 -26.73 -12.92
CA LEU A 107 16.46 -27.84 -12.38
C LEU A 107 15.64 -28.54 -13.47
N LEU A 108 14.94 -27.78 -14.30
CA LEU A 108 14.13 -28.33 -15.39
C LEU A 108 15.00 -29.04 -16.42
N TRP A 109 16.10 -28.42 -16.83
CA TRP A 109 17.02 -29.00 -17.82
C TRP A 109 17.62 -30.33 -17.34
N LEU A 110 18.08 -30.39 -16.06
CA LEU A 110 18.58 -31.60 -15.43
C LEU A 110 17.53 -32.72 -15.41
N ASN A 111 16.32 -32.39 -14.96
CA ASN A 111 15.23 -33.37 -14.89
C ASN A 111 14.82 -33.86 -16.31
N MET A 112 14.76 -32.98 -17.31
CA MET A 112 14.52 -33.41 -18.70
C MET A 112 15.66 -34.30 -19.21
N ALA A 113 16.93 -34.01 -18.86
CA ALA A 113 18.06 -34.83 -19.24
C ALA A 113 18.00 -36.24 -18.60
N VAL A 114 17.56 -36.32 -17.34
CA VAL A 114 17.33 -37.59 -16.66
C VAL A 114 16.18 -38.37 -17.31
N ALA A 115 15.05 -37.71 -17.61
CA ALA A 115 13.92 -38.35 -18.26
C ALA A 115 14.27 -38.93 -19.65
N ASP A 116 15.10 -38.23 -20.42
CA ASP A 116 15.58 -38.73 -21.73
C ASP A 116 16.54 -39.93 -21.58
N ARG A 117 17.39 -39.94 -20.54
CA ARG A 117 18.27 -41.08 -20.26
C ARG A 117 17.51 -42.32 -19.80
N LEU A 118 16.37 -42.10 -19.12
CA LEU A 118 15.50 -43.16 -18.62
C LEU A 118 14.47 -43.65 -19.66
N ALA A 119 14.47 -43.09 -20.87
CA ALA A 119 13.53 -43.46 -21.93
C ALA A 119 13.78 -44.92 -22.39
N PRO A 120 12.73 -45.78 -22.45
CA PRO A 120 12.86 -47.20 -22.86
C PRO A 120 13.12 -47.30 -24.33
N ALA A 121 13.74 -48.43 -24.78
CA ALA A 121 13.69 -48.86 -26.18
C ALA A 121 12.26 -49.30 -26.48
N ILE A 122 11.60 -48.65 -27.45
CA ILE A 122 10.19 -48.92 -27.73
C ILE A 122 10.01 -49.90 -28.87
N VAL A 123 9.21 -50.94 -28.59
CA VAL A 123 8.44 -51.65 -29.58
C VAL A 123 7.00 -51.13 -29.47
N PRO A 124 6.42 -50.53 -30.54
CA PRO A 124 5.07 -49.95 -30.50
C PRO A 124 4.00 -51.03 -30.30
N ASP A 125 3.30 -50.88 -29.15
CA ASP A 125 2.31 -51.86 -28.69
C ASP A 125 0.86 -51.33 -28.84
N SER A 126 0.68 -50.08 -29.28
CA SER A 126 -0.62 -49.46 -29.48
C SER A 126 -0.58 -48.39 -30.58
N ASP A 127 -1.75 -48.05 -31.15
CA ASP A 127 -1.89 -46.99 -32.16
C ASP A 127 -1.50 -45.62 -31.60
N GLU A 128 -1.72 -45.36 -30.30
CA GLU A 128 -1.24 -44.18 -29.58
C GLU A 128 0.28 -44.05 -29.70
N GLN A 129 1.03 -45.12 -29.48
CA GLN A 129 2.48 -45.09 -29.59
C GLN A 129 2.97 -44.89 -31.03
N ARG A 130 2.27 -45.45 -32.01
CA ARG A 130 2.61 -45.26 -33.44
C ARG A 130 2.47 -43.80 -33.88
N THR A 131 1.48 -43.06 -33.37
CA THR A 131 1.29 -41.63 -33.66
C THR A 131 2.36 -40.75 -33.01
N LEU A 132 2.95 -41.17 -31.89
CA LEU A 132 4.01 -40.43 -31.18
C LEU A 132 5.42 -40.67 -31.75
N ILE A 133 5.66 -41.75 -32.56
CA ILE A 133 6.98 -42.07 -33.12
C ILE A 133 7.59 -40.91 -33.90
N PRO A 134 6.89 -40.27 -34.88
CA PRO A 134 7.47 -39.21 -35.67
C PRO A 134 7.82 -37.98 -34.85
N LEU A 135 6.97 -37.63 -33.88
CA LEU A 135 7.22 -36.54 -32.93
C LEU A 135 8.47 -36.81 -32.09
N ARG A 136 8.58 -38.04 -31.56
CA ARG A 136 9.72 -38.47 -30.77
C ARG A 136 11.04 -38.46 -31.57
N ALA A 137 11.02 -38.97 -32.78
CA ALA A 137 12.20 -38.96 -33.68
C ALA A 137 12.66 -37.53 -33.98
N ALA A 138 11.71 -36.61 -34.25
CA ALA A 138 12.00 -35.19 -34.46
C ALA A 138 12.61 -34.54 -33.22
N LEU A 139 12.03 -34.79 -32.03
CA LEU A 139 12.52 -34.28 -30.77
C LEU A 139 13.87 -34.86 -30.40
N LYS A 140 14.14 -36.13 -30.60
CA LYS A 140 15.40 -36.82 -30.28
C LYS A 140 16.57 -36.25 -31.08
N LYS A 141 16.38 -35.91 -32.36
CA LYS A 141 17.44 -35.37 -33.25
C LYS A 141 18.02 -34.05 -32.72
N ARG A 142 17.19 -33.23 -32.04
CA ARG A 142 17.57 -31.90 -31.49
C ARG A 142 17.30 -31.79 -29.98
N SER A 143 17.26 -32.88 -29.23
CA SER A 143 16.83 -32.91 -27.84
C SER A 143 17.57 -31.96 -26.93
N LYS A 144 18.93 -31.83 -27.08
CA LYS A 144 19.73 -30.87 -26.30
C LYS A 144 19.32 -29.43 -26.55
N LEU A 145 19.09 -29.02 -27.80
CA LEU A 145 18.67 -27.67 -28.18
C LEU A 145 17.28 -27.37 -27.65
N ILE A 146 16.31 -28.28 -27.89
CA ILE A 146 14.93 -28.11 -27.46
C ILE A 146 14.84 -28.04 -25.94
N ARG A 147 15.55 -28.89 -25.20
CA ARG A 147 15.63 -28.81 -23.74
C ARG A 147 16.17 -27.48 -23.26
N THR A 148 17.25 -27.00 -23.88
CA THR A 148 17.86 -25.73 -23.46
C THR A 148 16.92 -24.56 -23.74
N ILE A 149 16.31 -24.50 -24.93
CA ILE A 149 15.36 -23.45 -25.27
C ILE A 149 14.14 -23.51 -24.33
N LEU A 150 13.55 -24.67 -24.13
CA LEU A 150 12.38 -24.84 -23.26
C LEU A 150 12.71 -24.48 -21.80
N ALA A 151 13.87 -24.93 -21.30
CA ALA A 151 14.29 -24.61 -19.94
C ALA A 151 14.53 -23.10 -19.75
N LEU A 152 15.15 -22.43 -20.73
CA LEU A 152 15.37 -20.98 -20.69
C LEU A 152 14.06 -20.20 -20.77
N VAL A 153 13.18 -20.55 -21.72
CA VAL A 153 11.89 -19.87 -21.88
C VAL A 153 11.03 -20.03 -20.63
N LEU A 154 10.83 -21.25 -20.14
CA LEU A 154 10.07 -21.49 -18.92
C LEU A 154 10.79 -20.91 -17.69
N GLY A 155 12.13 -20.96 -17.68
CA GLY A 155 12.92 -20.32 -16.62
C GLY A 155 12.65 -18.84 -16.50
N VAL A 156 12.66 -18.11 -17.62
CA VAL A 156 12.34 -16.67 -17.64
C VAL A 156 10.89 -16.44 -17.22
N LEU A 157 9.93 -17.20 -17.74
CA LEU A 157 8.50 -17.04 -17.41
C LEU A 157 8.23 -17.25 -15.91
N ILE A 158 8.89 -18.21 -15.28
CA ILE A 158 8.72 -18.53 -13.85
C ILE A 158 9.56 -17.61 -12.95
N GLY A 159 10.65 -17.05 -13.48
CA GLY A 159 11.49 -16.10 -12.74
C GLY A 159 10.98 -14.66 -12.76
N LEU A 160 10.29 -14.23 -13.83
CA LEU A 160 9.79 -12.85 -13.95
C LEU A 160 8.93 -12.39 -12.76
N PRO A 161 7.97 -13.18 -12.23
CA PRO A 161 7.15 -12.77 -11.07
C PRO A 161 7.96 -12.54 -9.80
N ALA A 162 9.16 -13.13 -9.67
CA ALA A 162 10.03 -12.91 -8.51
C ALA A 162 10.48 -11.45 -8.36
N ALA A 163 10.46 -10.67 -9.45
CA ALA A 163 10.73 -9.23 -9.39
C ALA A 163 9.78 -8.47 -8.45
N ALA A 164 8.55 -8.94 -8.27
CA ALA A 164 7.57 -8.32 -7.37
C ALA A 164 8.00 -8.40 -5.89
N GLN A 165 8.91 -9.32 -5.55
CA GLN A 165 9.37 -9.54 -4.17
C GLN A 165 10.61 -8.69 -3.80
N TRP A 166 10.93 -7.66 -4.58
CA TRP A 166 12.14 -6.84 -4.39
C TRP A 166 12.17 -6.13 -3.03
N GLU A 167 11.01 -5.67 -2.52
CA GLU A 167 10.89 -5.06 -1.19
C GLU A 167 11.16 -6.07 -0.09
N GLN A 168 10.52 -7.24 -0.17
CA GLN A 168 10.73 -8.32 0.81
C GLN A 168 12.18 -8.80 0.82
N TRP A 169 12.83 -8.87 -0.35
CA TRP A 169 14.25 -9.19 -0.48
C TRP A 169 15.14 -8.14 0.18
N LEU A 170 14.90 -6.85 -0.07
CA LEU A 170 15.67 -5.77 0.55
C LEU A 170 15.47 -5.74 2.06
N MET A 171 14.24 -5.95 2.54
CA MET A 171 13.94 -6.05 3.97
C MET A 171 14.60 -7.27 4.62
N PHE A 172 14.56 -8.43 3.97
CA PHE A 172 15.24 -9.64 4.42
C PHE A 172 16.75 -9.41 4.60
N ARG A 173 17.38 -8.77 3.61
CA ARG A 173 18.82 -8.50 3.60
C ARG A 173 19.24 -7.46 4.65
N ASN A 174 18.41 -6.46 4.90
CA ASN A 174 18.71 -5.33 5.77
C ASN A 174 17.91 -5.39 7.09
N ASN A 175 17.51 -6.58 7.53
CA ASN A 175 16.70 -6.78 8.72
C ASN A 175 17.25 -6.08 9.96
N GLN A 176 16.35 -5.64 10.85
CA GLN A 176 16.62 -4.98 12.11
C GLN A 176 15.87 -5.67 13.24
N SER A 177 16.39 -5.59 14.45
CA SER A 177 15.69 -6.06 15.64
C SER A 177 14.69 -5.01 16.11
N PHE A 178 13.51 -5.45 16.51
CA PHE A 178 12.53 -4.64 17.23
C PHE A 178 12.85 -4.52 18.73
N GLY A 179 13.77 -5.37 19.24
CA GLY A 179 14.08 -5.42 20.68
C GLY A 179 12.95 -6.03 21.52
N VAL A 180 11.94 -6.60 20.88
CA VAL A 180 10.80 -7.28 21.50
C VAL A 180 10.68 -8.67 20.90
N VAL A 181 10.45 -9.68 21.74
CA VAL A 181 10.31 -11.07 21.32
C VAL A 181 8.86 -11.55 21.42
N ASP A 182 8.47 -12.40 20.49
CA ASP A 182 7.20 -13.10 20.52
C ASP A 182 7.13 -14.11 21.68
N PRO A 183 6.06 -14.12 22.49
CA PRO A 183 5.95 -14.97 23.68
C PRO A 183 5.73 -16.45 23.39
N LEU A 184 5.44 -16.87 22.15
CA LEU A 184 5.19 -18.27 21.79
C LEU A 184 6.44 -18.97 21.25
N PHE A 185 7.16 -18.31 20.35
CA PHE A 185 8.33 -18.88 19.66
C PHE A 185 9.65 -18.26 20.09
N ASN A 186 9.62 -17.26 20.96
CA ASN A 186 10.78 -16.50 21.45
C ASN A 186 11.64 -15.95 20.28
N LYS A 187 10.98 -15.45 19.23
CA LYS A 187 11.61 -14.80 18.06
C LYS A 187 11.41 -13.30 18.16
N ASP A 188 12.45 -12.54 17.82
CA ASP A 188 12.32 -11.09 17.65
C ASP A 188 11.24 -10.76 16.61
N ILE A 189 10.47 -9.70 16.83
CA ILE A 189 9.42 -9.24 15.91
C ILE A 189 9.99 -9.01 14.49
N GLY A 190 11.27 -8.60 14.39
CA GLY A 190 11.96 -8.43 13.10
C GLY A 190 12.01 -9.70 12.25
N PHE A 191 11.98 -10.90 12.86
CA PHE A 191 11.85 -12.15 12.12
C PHE A 191 10.54 -12.18 11.34
N TYR A 192 9.41 -11.81 11.96
CA TYR A 192 8.08 -11.82 11.35
C TYR A 192 7.91 -10.75 10.27
N VAL A 193 8.48 -9.57 10.51
CA VAL A 193 8.35 -8.41 9.61
C VAL A 193 9.30 -8.52 8.42
N PHE A 194 10.57 -8.90 8.64
CA PHE A 194 11.62 -8.83 7.62
C PHE A 194 11.98 -10.16 6.98
N GLN A 195 11.99 -11.26 7.78
CA GLN A 195 12.55 -12.51 7.28
C GLN A 195 11.47 -13.48 6.81
N LEU A 196 10.43 -13.67 7.60
CA LEU A 196 9.36 -14.64 7.33
C LEU A 196 8.70 -14.44 5.96
N PRO A 197 8.36 -13.21 5.49
CA PRO A 197 7.72 -13.02 4.20
C PRO A 197 8.54 -13.56 3.03
N PHE A 198 9.84 -13.31 3.04
CA PHE A 198 10.73 -13.79 1.96
C PHE A 198 10.96 -15.30 2.04
N LEU A 199 11.03 -15.89 3.24
CA LEU A 199 11.13 -17.35 3.44
C LEU A 199 9.84 -18.07 2.96
N GLU A 200 8.66 -17.51 3.26
CA GLU A 200 7.38 -18.00 2.74
C GLU A 200 7.36 -17.98 1.22
N PHE A 201 7.80 -16.87 0.61
CA PHE A 201 7.93 -16.77 -0.84
C PHE A 201 8.86 -17.83 -1.42
N LEU A 202 10.06 -18.05 -0.82
CA LEU A 202 11.01 -19.06 -1.27
C LEU A 202 10.41 -20.46 -1.30
N VAL A 203 9.70 -20.84 -0.21
CA VAL A 203 9.07 -22.17 -0.10
C VAL A 203 7.90 -22.30 -1.06
N ALA A 204 7.07 -21.28 -1.18
CA ALA A 204 5.94 -21.27 -2.13
C ALA A 204 6.42 -21.36 -3.59
N TRP A 205 7.46 -20.59 -3.96
CA TRP A 205 8.08 -20.65 -5.27
C TRP A 205 8.69 -22.02 -5.56
N ALA A 206 9.43 -22.59 -4.60
CA ALA A 206 10.04 -23.91 -4.75
C ALA A 206 8.99 -24.99 -4.95
N PHE A 207 7.86 -24.92 -4.22
CA PHE A 207 6.73 -25.84 -4.38
C PHE A 207 6.12 -25.72 -5.79
N GLY A 208 5.78 -24.51 -6.23
CA GLY A 208 5.23 -24.25 -7.56
C GLY A 208 6.17 -24.66 -8.69
N ALA A 209 7.47 -24.39 -8.55
CA ALA A 209 8.51 -24.80 -9.49
C ALA A 209 8.60 -26.33 -9.60
N LEU A 210 8.61 -27.06 -8.48
CA LEU A 210 8.66 -28.52 -8.47
C LEU A 210 7.39 -29.14 -9.04
N VAL A 211 6.22 -28.57 -8.78
CA VAL A 211 4.95 -29.03 -9.37
C VAL A 211 5.01 -28.90 -10.89
N LEU A 212 5.43 -27.73 -11.40
CA LEU A 212 5.53 -27.51 -12.85
C LEU A 212 6.59 -28.43 -13.50
N ILE A 213 7.74 -28.59 -12.86
CA ILE A 213 8.78 -29.55 -13.29
C ILE A 213 8.17 -30.97 -13.34
N SER A 214 7.43 -31.38 -12.31
CA SER A 214 6.81 -32.71 -12.25
C SER A 214 5.83 -32.94 -13.39
N ILE A 215 5.02 -31.93 -13.73
CA ILE A 215 4.07 -31.97 -14.85
C ILE A 215 4.82 -32.10 -16.18
N VAL A 216 5.83 -31.25 -16.41
CA VAL A 216 6.64 -31.27 -17.65
C VAL A 216 7.35 -32.62 -17.79
N ILE A 217 7.89 -33.16 -16.71
CA ILE A 217 8.57 -34.46 -16.71
C ILE A 217 7.61 -35.63 -16.93
N ALA A 218 6.43 -35.58 -16.30
CA ALA A 218 5.38 -36.58 -16.56
C ALA A 218 4.97 -36.58 -18.05
N PHE A 219 4.77 -35.39 -18.63
CA PHE A 219 4.48 -35.22 -20.04
C PHE A 219 5.65 -35.71 -20.95
N LEU A 220 6.89 -35.44 -20.57
CA LEU A 220 8.06 -35.93 -21.29
C LEU A 220 8.17 -37.47 -21.21
N HIS A 221 7.89 -38.08 -20.06
CA HIS A 221 7.81 -39.52 -19.89
C HIS A 221 6.68 -40.14 -20.75
N TYR A 222 5.56 -39.44 -20.90
CA TYR A 222 4.47 -39.85 -21.83
C TYR A 222 4.95 -39.82 -23.29
N ILE A 223 5.53 -38.71 -23.76
CA ILE A 223 6.09 -38.62 -25.10
C ILE A 223 7.16 -39.69 -25.30
N ASN A 224 8.03 -39.94 -24.32
CA ASN A 224 9.08 -40.94 -24.39
C ASN A 224 8.55 -42.39 -24.31
N GLY A 225 7.23 -42.62 -24.13
CA GLY A 225 6.60 -43.95 -24.01
C GLY A 225 6.89 -44.67 -22.71
N SER A 226 7.39 -43.97 -21.70
CA SER A 226 7.58 -44.48 -20.34
C SER A 226 6.27 -44.48 -19.54
N ILE A 227 5.31 -43.62 -19.90
CA ILE A 227 3.92 -43.59 -19.43
C ILE A 227 3.04 -43.91 -20.63
N ARG A 228 2.09 -44.85 -20.48
CA ARG A 228 1.20 -45.35 -21.54
C ARG A 228 -0.24 -45.26 -21.04
N LEU A 229 -1.13 -44.69 -21.83
CA LEU A 229 -2.55 -44.62 -21.50
C LEU A 229 -3.30 -45.86 -22.02
N GLN A 230 -2.85 -46.45 -23.17
CA GLN A 230 -3.42 -47.60 -23.82
C GLN A 230 -2.34 -48.69 -24.00
N GLY A 231 -2.73 -49.96 -24.08
CA GLY A 231 -1.84 -51.08 -24.28
C GLY A 231 -1.95 -52.21 -23.23
N THR A 232 -1.38 -53.37 -23.53
CA THR A 232 -1.40 -54.54 -22.66
C THR A 232 -0.23 -54.63 -21.67
N ALA A 233 0.84 -53.86 -21.90
CA ALA A 233 2.03 -53.78 -21.06
C ALA A 233 1.84 -52.87 -19.84
N GLU A 234 2.79 -52.91 -18.89
CA GLU A 234 2.80 -52.00 -17.74
C GLU A 234 2.59 -50.56 -18.13
N ARG A 235 1.57 -49.89 -17.58
CA ARG A 235 1.21 -48.52 -17.91
C ARG A 235 2.31 -47.48 -17.62
N VAL A 236 3.19 -47.75 -16.63
CA VAL A 236 4.30 -46.86 -16.27
C VAL A 236 5.53 -47.70 -16.02
N THR A 237 6.63 -47.39 -16.70
CA THR A 237 7.91 -48.10 -16.56
C THR A 237 8.49 -47.92 -15.18
N PRO A 238 9.27 -48.93 -14.66
CA PRO A 238 9.92 -48.82 -13.35
C PRO A 238 10.82 -47.57 -13.18
N GLN A 239 11.49 -47.16 -14.24
CA GLN A 239 12.37 -45.96 -14.26
C GLN A 239 11.59 -44.67 -14.11
N ALA A 240 10.45 -44.53 -14.80
CA ALA A 240 9.58 -43.37 -14.66
C ALA A 240 8.93 -43.34 -13.25
N LYS A 241 8.55 -44.48 -12.68
CA LYS A 241 8.08 -44.57 -11.29
C LYS A 241 9.12 -44.03 -10.31
N VAL A 242 10.39 -44.42 -10.48
CA VAL A 242 11.52 -43.92 -9.65
C VAL A 242 11.65 -42.43 -9.77
N HIS A 243 11.74 -41.86 -10.99
CA HIS A 243 11.92 -40.43 -11.22
C HIS A 243 10.79 -39.62 -10.61
N LEU A 244 9.52 -40.02 -10.85
CA LEU A 244 8.36 -39.33 -10.28
C LEU A 244 8.32 -39.48 -8.74
N SER A 245 8.73 -40.63 -8.18
CA SER A 245 8.82 -40.80 -6.73
C SER A 245 9.82 -39.85 -6.09
N VAL A 246 10.98 -39.59 -6.74
CA VAL A 246 11.96 -38.61 -6.25
C VAL A 246 11.37 -37.19 -6.30
N LEU A 247 10.70 -36.80 -7.37
CA LEU A 247 10.05 -35.48 -7.47
C LEU A 247 8.97 -35.31 -6.42
N LEU A 248 8.15 -36.34 -6.19
CA LEU A 248 7.13 -36.32 -5.12
C LEU A 248 7.76 -36.26 -3.73
N ALA A 249 8.90 -36.92 -3.51
CA ALA A 249 9.65 -36.83 -2.26
C ALA A 249 10.18 -35.40 -2.02
N CYS A 250 10.71 -34.74 -3.05
CA CYS A 250 11.12 -33.33 -2.98
C CYS A 250 9.91 -32.42 -2.64
N LEU A 251 8.77 -32.64 -3.29
CA LEU A 251 7.53 -31.92 -2.98
C LEU A 251 7.08 -32.11 -1.52
N ALA A 252 7.17 -33.33 -1.00
CA ALA A 252 6.86 -33.62 0.40
C ALA A 252 7.81 -32.89 1.38
N LEU A 253 9.10 -32.79 1.05
CA LEU A 253 10.08 -32.05 1.87
C LEU A 253 9.80 -30.53 1.83
N VAL A 254 9.51 -29.97 0.67
CA VAL A 254 9.13 -28.55 0.56
C VAL A 254 7.83 -28.29 1.32
N ARG A 255 6.89 -29.24 1.29
CA ARG A 255 5.67 -29.14 2.09
C ARG A 255 5.94 -29.21 3.60
N ALA A 256 6.90 -30.03 4.05
CA ALA A 256 7.37 -30.02 5.43
C ALA A 256 7.93 -28.65 5.84
N ALA A 257 8.74 -28.03 4.97
CA ALA A 257 9.24 -26.67 5.19
C ALA A 257 8.10 -25.64 5.25
N ASN A 258 7.08 -25.78 4.40
CA ASN A 258 5.88 -24.93 4.46
C ASN A 258 5.16 -25.07 5.80
N TYR A 259 4.91 -26.29 6.30
CA TYR A 259 4.31 -26.49 7.63
C TYR A 259 5.17 -25.93 8.75
N TRP A 260 6.50 -25.96 8.60
CA TRP A 260 7.40 -25.35 9.57
C TRP A 260 7.25 -23.83 9.63
N LEU A 261 7.10 -23.15 8.48
CA LEU A 261 6.82 -21.72 8.43
C LEU A 261 5.40 -21.38 8.91
N SER A 262 4.40 -22.19 8.53
CA SER A 262 3.00 -21.97 8.93
C SER A 262 2.76 -21.99 10.45
N ARG A 263 3.72 -22.53 11.25
CA ARG A 263 3.65 -22.40 12.71
C ARG A 263 3.71 -20.95 13.17
N PHE A 264 4.51 -20.14 12.50
CA PHE A 264 4.68 -18.71 12.83
C PHE A 264 3.44 -17.89 12.43
N ASP A 265 2.68 -18.33 11.43
CA ASP A 265 1.42 -17.70 11.02
C ASP A 265 0.35 -17.77 12.11
N LEU A 266 0.44 -18.72 13.04
CA LEU A 266 -0.50 -18.82 14.17
C LEU A 266 -0.50 -17.56 15.04
N THR A 267 0.60 -16.82 15.09
CA THR A 267 0.67 -15.54 15.84
C THR A 267 -0.21 -14.43 15.24
N ARG A 268 -0.79 -14.66 14.06
CA ARG A 268 -1.70 -13.77 13.34
C ARG A 268 -3.05 -14.41 13.04
N SER A 269 -3.38 -15.51 13.78
CA SER A 269 -4.67 -16.20 13.63
C SER A 269 -5.84 -15.27 13.95
N THR A 270 -6.93 -15.43 13.20
CA THR A 270 -8.20 -14.71 13.39
C THR A 270 -9.29 -15.57 14.00
N ARG A 271 -8.91 -16.72 14.59
CA ARG A 271 -9.85 -17.72 15.11
C ARG A 271 -10.53 -17.31 16.41
N GLY A 272 -9.87 -16.52 17.24
CA GLY A 272 -10.31 -16.14 18.58
C GLY A 272 -11.17 -14.87 18.63
N VAL A 273 -11.34 -14.36 19.84
CA VAL A 273 -12.00 -13.07 20.10
C VAL A 273 -11.16 -11.91 19.60
N VAL A 274 -9.85 -12.08 19.61
CA VAL A 274 -8.84 -11.11 19.14
C VAL A 274 -7.86 -11.79 18.19
N ASN A 275 -7.13 -11.02 17.40
CA ASN A 275 -6.09 -11.55 16.52
C ASN A 275 -4.89 -12.05 17.32
N GLY A 276 -4.28 -13.14 16.85
CA GLY A 276 -3.14 -13.79 17.47
C GLY A 276 -3.34 -15.26 17.72
N ALA A 277 -2.33 -15.94 18.23
CA ALA A 277 -2.45 -17.37 18.56
C ALA A 277 -3.42 -17.56 19.74
N THR A 278 -4.46 -18.33 19.54
CA THR A 278 -5.50 -18.67 20.52
C THR A 278 -5.16 -19.93 21.31
N TYR A 279 -5.98 -20.27 22.30
CA TYR A 279 -5.85 -21.57 22.98
C TYR A 279 -5.85 -22.74 21.99
N THR A 280 -6.78 -22.74 21.04
CA THR A 280 -6.87 -23.80 20.01
C THR A 280 -5.63 -23.82 19.13
N ASP A 281 -5.09 -22.65 18.76
CA ASP A 281 -3.89 -22.59 17.93
C ASP A 281 -2.68 -23.18 18.64
N VAL A 282 -2.50 -22.87 19.91
CA VAL A 282 -1.35 -23.36 20.71
C VAL A 282 -1.49 -24.82 21.13
N LYS A 283 -2.71 -25.27 21.53
CA LYS A 283 -2.93 -26.62 22.10
C LYS A 283 -3.36 -27.67 21.07
N ALA A 284 -3.86 -27.27 19.90
CA ALA A 284 -4.29 -28.18 18.85
C ALA A 284 -3.58 -27.94 17.51
N GLN A 285 -3.61 -26.71 16.95
CA GLN A 285 -3.07 -26.45 15.63
C GLN A 285 -1.54 -26.55 15.57
N LEU A 286 -0.83 -26.03 16.56
CA LEU A 286 0.63 -26.10 16.59
C LEU A 286 1.15 -27.56 16.72
N PRO A 287 0.61 -28.40 17.62
CA PRO A 287 0.91 -29.86 17.64
C PRO A 287 0.58 -30.53 16.31
N ALA A 288 -0.55 -30.20 15.68
CA ALA A 288 -0.94 -30.74 14.38
C ALA A 288 0.08 -30.36 13.28
N LEU A 289 0.53 -29.11 13.22
CA LEU A 289 1.56 -28.67 12.29
C LEU A 289 2.89 -29.38 12.51
N ASN A 290 3.30 -29.58 13.76
CA ASN A 290 4.50 -30.36 14.11
C ASN A 290 4.37 -31.81 13.64
N LEU A 291 3.20 -32.44 13.86
CA LEU A 291 2.90 -33.77 13.35
C LEU A 291 2.98 -33.82 11.82
N MET A 292 2.41 -32.79 11.13
CA MET A 292 2.43 -32.71 9.66
C MET A 292 3.85 -32.55 9.09
N ILE A 293 4.76 -31.90 9.81
CA ILE A 293 6.17 -31.85 9.44
C ILE A 293 6.76 -33.28 9.46
N LEU A 294 6.57 -34.02 10.59
CA LEU A 294 7.07 -35.37 10.74
C LEU A 294 6.48 -36.33 9.69
N VAL A 295 5.17 -36.27 9.48
CA VAL A 295 4.47 -37.10 8.48
C VAL A 295 4.99 -36.78 7.07
N SER A 296 5.16 -35.50 6.73
CA SER A 296 5.69 -35.10 5.40
C SER A 296 7.11 -35.61 5.18
N VAL A 297 7.98 -35.55 6.19
CA VAL A 297 9.33 -36.12 6.13
C VAL A 297 9.28 -37.66 6.02
N ALA A 298 8.40 -38.33 6.77
CA ALA A 298 8.20 -39.77 6.67
C ALA A 298 7.69 -40.20 5.27
N VAL A 299 6.73 -39.44 4.71
CA VAL A 299 6.25 -39.66 3.34
C VAL A 299 7.40 -39.47 2.33
N ALA A 300 8.24 -38.44 2.48
CA ALA A 300 9.40 -38.28 1.62
C ALA A 300 10.37 -39.46 1.72
N ALA A 301 10.64 -39.95 2.93
CA ALA A 301 11.49 -41.15 3.15
C ALA A 301 10.88 -42.41 2.52
N LEU A 302 9.57 -42.63 2.67
CA LEU A 302 8.86 -43.74 2.03
C LEU A 302 8.88 -43.65 0.49
N LEU A 303 8.72 -42.46 -0.07
CA LEU A 303 8.82 -42.22 -1.51
C LEU A 303 10.24 -42.46 -2.03
N LEU A 304 11.27 -42.10 -1.27
CA LEU A 304 12.66 -42.42 -1.59
C LEU A 304 12.93 -43.95 -1.43
N TRP A 305 12.38 -44.60 -0.43
CA TRP A 305 12.45 -46.06 -0.29
C TRP A 305 11.82 -46.80 -1.46
N ASN A 306 10.73 -46.23 -2.04
CA ASN A 306 10.07 -46.79 -3.22
C ASN A 306 10.97 -46.83 -4.48
N VAL A 307 12.05 -46.06 -4.52
CA VAL A 307 13.10 -46.16 -5.57
C VAL A 307 13.65 -47.58 -5.68
N ARG A 308 13.73 -48.32 -4.54
CA ARG A 308 14.15 -49.72 -4.55
C ARG A 308 13.03 -50.69 -4.93
N GLN A 309 11.81 -50.41 -4.46
CA GLN A 309 10.65 -51.28 -4.66
C GLN A 309 9.99 -51.15 -6.04
N ARG A 310 10.08 -49.93 -6.62
CA ARG A 310 9.57 -49.57 -7.97
C ARG A 310 8.06 -49.85 -8.15
N GLY A 311 7.29 -49.82 -7.04
CA GLY A 311 5.85 -50.08 -7.03
C GLY A 311 5.01 -48.79 -6.98
N TRP A 312 3.68 -48.88 -7.21
CA TRP A 312 2.72 -47.80 -7.01
C TRP A 312 2.02 -47.83 -5.65
N ARG A 313 2.00 -49.00 -4.99
CA ARG A 313 1.27 -49.20 -3.71
C ARG A 313 1.81 -48.26 -2.61
N LEU A 314 3.13 -48.19 -2.43
CA LEU A 314 3.75 -47.32 -1.42
C LEU A 314 3.50 -45.82 -1.64
N PRO A 315 3.71 -45.23 -2.84
CA PRO A 315 3.40 -43.84 -3.07
C PRO A 315 1.94 -43.48 -2.81
N VAL A 316 0.99 -44.30 -3.30
CA VAL A 316 -0.45 -44.06 -3.12
C VAL A 316 -0.84 -44.12 -1.65
N LEU A 317 -0.35 -45.17 -0.91
CA LEU A 317 -0.61 -45.27 0.51
C LEU A 317 0.03 -44.13 1.32
N ALA A 318 1.27 -43.75 0.99
CA ALA A 318 1.95 -42.66 1.68
C ALA A 318 1.24 -41.31 1.50
N VAL A 319 0.86 -40.97 0.25
CA VAL A 319 0.13 -39.72 -0.05
C VAL A 319 -1.29 -39.77 0.52
N GLY A 320 -1.99 -40.93 0.41
CA GLY A 320 -3.32 -41.10 1.00
C GLY A 320 -3.33 -40.96 2.52
N LEU A 321 -2.38 -41.61 3.21
CA LEU A 321 -2.24 -41.46 4.66
C LEU A 321 -1.91 -40.02 5.07
N TRP A 322 -1.00 -39.38 4.33
CA TRP A 322 -0.67 -37.96 4.54
C TRP A 322 -1.92 -37.07 4.41
N ALA A 323 -2.74 -37.29 3.38
CA ALA A 323 -3.97 -36.54 3.17
C ALA A 323 -4.98 -36.73 4.30
N ILE A 324 -5.16 -37.99 4.78
CA ILE A 324 -6.04 -38.31 5.90
C ILE A 324 -5.55 -37.62 7.18
N VAL A 325 -4.26 -37.71 7.48
CA VAL A 325 -3.68 -37.06 8.67
C VAL A 325 -3.81 -35.52 8.56
N ALA A 326 -3.62 -34.95 7.36
CA ALA A 326 -3.80 -33.52 7.15
C ALA A 326 -5.23 -33.05 7.46
N VAL A 327 -6.24 -33.79 7.03
CA VAL A 327 -7.64 -33.46 7.31
C VAL A 327 -7.96 -33.68 8.80
N VAL A 328 -7.60 -34.83 9.38
CA VAL A 328 -7.93 -35.15 10.76
C VAL A 328 -7.20 -34.27 11.75
N ALA A 329 -5.87 -34.15 11.65
CA ALA A 329 -5.08 -33.40 12.60
C ALA A 329 -5.11 -31.87 12.30
N GLY A 330 -5.16 -31.49 11.01
CA GLY A 330 -5.11 -30.08 10.60
C GLY A 330 -6.44 -29.34 10.62
N THR A 331 -7.57 -30.06 10.53
CA THR A 331 -8.91 -29.45 10.45
C THR A 331 -9.86 -29.96 11.52
N ILE A 332 -10.08 -31.28 11.58
CA ILE A 332 -11.11 -31.88 12.48
C ILE A 332 -10.71 -31.69 13.96
N TYR A 333 -9.50 -32.04 14.32
CA TYR A 333 -9.04 -31.97 15.71
C TYR A 333 -9.07 -30.54 16.28
N PRO A 334 -8.54 -29.49 15.60
CA PRO A 334 -8.68 -28.13 16.10
C PRO A 334 -10.14 -27.66 16.18
N ALA A 335 -11.01 -28.07 15.24
CA ALA A 335 -12.42 -27.71 15.26
C ALA A 335 -13.15 -28.34 16.47
N VAL A 336 -12.83 -29.58 16.80
CA VAL A 336 -13.37 -30.27 18.00
C VAL A 336 -12.92 -29.55 19.28
N ILE A 337 -11.64 -29.23 19.41
CA ILE A 337 -11.11 -28.47 20.56
C ILE A 337 -11.78 -27.09 20.67
N GLN A 338 -11.91 -26.37 19.56
CA GLN A 338 -12.57 -25.06 19.55
C GLN A 338 -14.02 -25.17 20.05
N ARG A 339 -14.79 -26.15 19.52
CA ARG A 339 -16.23 -26.23 19.79
C ARG A 339 -16.53 -26.79 21.20
N PHE A 340 -15.78 -27.79 21.68
CA PHE A 340 -16.11 -28.51 22.89
C PHE A 340 -15.26 -28.11 24.11
N VAL A 341 -14.09 -27.49 23.91
CA VAL A 341 -13.20 -27.10 25.01
C VAL A 341 -13.14 -25.59 25.20
N VAL A 342 -13.07 -24.84 24.11
CA VAL A 342 -12.89 -23.37 24.16
C VAL A 342 -14.23 -22.68 24.28
N GLN A 343 -15.16 -22.92 23.35
CA GLN A 343 -16.46 -22.22 23.30
C GLN A 343 -17.25 -22.26 24.60
N PRO A 344 -17.31 -23.36 25.38
CA PRO A 344 -18.00 -23.36 26.65
C PRO A 344 -17.31 -22.54 27.77
N ASN A 345 -16.01 -22.24 27.60
CA ASN A 345 -15.16 -21.58 28.60
C ASN A 345 -14.25 -20.51 28.01
N VAL A 346 -14.78 -19.68 27.10
CA VAL A 346 -14.00 -18.68 26.36
C VAL A 346 -13.27 -17.76 27.31
N SER A 347 -13.96 -17.20 28.30
CA SER A 347 -13.38 -16.21 29.23
C SER A 347 -12.16 -16.76 29.97
N SER A 348 -12.17 -18.01 30.44
CA SER A 348 -11.03 -18.57 31.17
C SER A 348 -9.90 -19.09 30.27
N ARG A 349 -10.24 -19.54 29.06
CA ARG A 349 -9.25 -20.13 28.14
C ARG A 349 -8.52 -19.08 27.28
N GLU A 350 -9.19 -18.01 26.91
CA GLU A 350 -8.65 -17.00 26.00
C GLU A 350 -7.98 -15.79 26.70
N LEU A 351 -8.24 -15.55 28.00
CA LEU A 351 -7.65 -14.40 28.72
C LEU A 351 -6.13 -14.23 28.55
N PRO A 352 -5.27 -15.28 28.66
CA PRO A 352 -3.83 -15.11 28.48
C PRO A 352 -3.45 -14.71 27.04
N TYR A 353 -4.28 -15.02 26.08
CA TYR A 353 -4.06 -14.67 24.66
C TYR A 353 -4.59 -13.27 24.35
N ILE A 354 -5.67 -12.86 25.02
CA ILE A 354 -6.18 -11.48 25.00
C ILE A 354 -5.13 -10.53 25.58
N GLU A 355 -4.50 -10.88 26.71
CA GLU A 355 -3.41 -10.09 27.29
C GLU A 355 -2.25 -9.87 26.31
N ARG A 356 -1.84 -10.94 25.59
CA ARG A 356 -0.81 -10.82 24.54
C ARG A 356 -1.22 -9.89 23.41
N ASN A 357 -2.48 -9.98 22.97
CA ASN A 357 -3.01 -9.10 21.94
C ASN A 357 -3.07 -7.64 22.39
N LEU A 358 -3.54 -7.37 23.63
CA LEU A 358 -3.57 -6.03 24.21
C LEU A 358 -2.18 -5.38 24.20
N ASN A 359 -1.18 -6.09 24.75
CA ASN A 359 0.19 -5.60 24.84
C ASN A 359 0.81 -5.40 23.45
N ALA A 360 0.61 -6.35 22.54
CA ALA A 360 1.13 -6.28 21.18
C ALA A 360 0.51 -5.14 20.38
N THR A 361 -0.81 -4.94 20.48
CA THR A 361 -1.53 -3.87 19.76
C THR A 361 -1.10 -2.49 20.25
N LYS A 362 -1.02 -2.28 21.58
CA LYS A 362 -0.51 -1.03 22.13
C LYS A 362 0.95 -0.77 21.69
N SER A 363 1.80 -1.78 21.75
CA SER A 363 3.20 -1.66 21.32
C SER A 363 3.31 -1.36 19.83
N ALA A 364 2.55 -2.07 19.00
CA ALA A 364 2.59 -1.94 17.55
C ALA A 364 2.18 -0.54 17.04
N LEU A 365 1.26 0.13 17.74
CA LEU A 365 0.77 1.47 17.37
C LEU A 365 1.38 2.61 18.22
N GLY A 366 2.38 2.31 19.09
CA GLY A 366 3.05 3.34 19.90
C GLY A 366 2.25 3.86 21.09
N LEU A 367 1.30 3.07 21.58
CA LEU A 367 0.36 3.43 22.64
C LEU A 367 0.79 2.96 24.05
N THR A 368 2.06 2.55 24.23
CA THR A 368 2.57 2.04 25.52
C THR A 368 3.09 3.12 26.46
N LYS A 369 3.31 4.34 25.97
CA LYS A 369 3.90 5.44 26.73
C LYS A 369 3.00 6.67 26.71
N ILE A 370 1.77 6.51 27.16
CA ILE A 370 0.82 7.60 27.31
C ILE A 370 0.89 8.06 28.76
N ALA A 371 1.16 9.35 28.98
CA ALA A 371 1.05 9.95 30.29
C ALA A 371 -0.42 10.06 30.66
N ASN A 372 -0.80 9.62 31.84
CA ASN A 372 -2.19 9.68 32.32
C ASN A 372 -2.29 10.71 33.45
N GLU A 373 -3.15 11.71 33.28
CA GLU A 373 -3.44 12.76 34.24
C GLU A 373 -4.93 12.75 34.61
N SER A 374 -5.24 12.59 35.88
CA SER A 374 -6.61 12.63 36.39
C SER A 374 -7.02 14.07 36.66
N PHE A 375 -8.25 14.41 36.32
CA PHE A 375 -8.76 15.78 36.39
C PHE A 375 -10.15 15.85 37.04
N ASP A 376 -10.27 16.70 38.08
CA ASP A 376 -11.54 17.01 38.71
C ASP A 376 -12.18 18.24 38.06
N VAL A 377 -13.40 18.08 37.59
CA VAL A 377 -14.15 19.17 36.97
C VAL A 377 -14.78 20.04 38.06
N ALA A 378 -14.30 21.27 38.15
CA ALA A 378 -14.87 22.29 39.05
C ALA A 378 -15.82 23.24 38.25
N PRO A 379 -16.88 23.74 38.84
CA PRO A 379 -17.69 24.82 38.23
C PRO A 379 -16.82 26.05 37.96
N ILE A 380 -16.86 26.55 36.73
CA ILE A 380 -16.13 27.74 36.30
C ILE A 380 -16.96 28.98 36.60
N ALA A 381 -16.40 29.93 37.35
CA ALA A 381 -17.01 31.23 37.58
C ALA A 381 -16.54 32.28 36.55
N ALA A 382 -17.34 33.29 36.27
CA ALA A 382 -17.01 34.36 35.33
C ALA A 382 -15.66 35.05 35.63
N LYS A 383 -15.26 35.17 36.93
CA LYS A 383 -13.96 35.70 37.37
C LYS A 383 -12.79 34.79 36.89
N ASP A 384 -13.00 33.47 36.82
CA ASP A 384 -11.97 32.52 36.44
C ASP A 384 -11.73 32.58 34.94
N VAL A 385 -12.80 32.77 34.16
CA VAL A 385 -12.75 32.99 32.70
C VAL A 385 -11.98 34.28 32.39
N ALA A 386 -12.23 35.36 33.13
CA ALA A 386 -11.54 36.64 32.97
C ALA A 386 -10.05 36.55 33.36
N ALA A 387 -9.71 35.73 34.37
CA ALA A 387 -8.34 35.51 34.79
C ALA A 387 -7.52 34.67 33.81
N ASP A 388 -8.16 33.79 33.03
CA ASP A 388 -7.55 32.84 32.10
C ASP A 388 -7.70 33.25 30.61
N ALA A 389 -7.55 34.53 30.33
CA ALA A 389 -7.70 35.13 29.03
C ALA A 389 -6.66 34.60 27.98
N GLY A 390 -5.54 34.04 28.42
CA GLY A 390 -4.49 33.50 27.56
C GLY A 390 -4.99 32.35 26.67
N PRO A 391 -5.46 31.22 27.27
CA PRO A 391 -6.04 30.12 26.53
C PRO A 391 -7.22 30.53 25.62
N LEU A 392 -8.10 31.42 26.09
CA LEU A 392 -9.24 31.88 25.32
C LEU A 392 -8.87 32.60 24.03
N ARG A 393 -7.76 33.36 24.05
CA ARG A 393 -7.22 34.03 22.84
C ARG A 393 -6.74 33.06 21.79
N ASP A 394 -6.28 31.90 22.18
CA ASP A 394 -5.71 30.90 21.28
C ASP A 394 -6.76 29.92 20.75
N VAL A 395 -8.01 30.01 21.20
CA VAL A 395 -9.14 29.28 20.65
C VAL A 395 -9.37 29.67 19.20
N ARG A 396 -9.41 28.69 18.33
CA ARG A 396 -9.67 28.88 16.91
C ARG A 396 -11.12 29.34 16.70
N GLN A 397 -11.31 30.44 16.04
CA GLN A 397 -12.64 31.01 15.71
C GLN A 397 -13.07 30.70 14.27
N LEU A 398 -12.10 30.45 13.39
CA LEU A 398 -12.34 30.16 11.98
C LEU A 398 -12.10 28.69 11.70
N ASP A 399 -13.05 27.99 11.12
CA ASP A 399 -12.90 26.60 10.67
C ASP A 399 -12.26 26.58 9.28
N PRO A 400 -11.14 25.82 9.07
CA PRO A 400 -10.47 25.75 7.77
C PRO A 400 -11.37 25.22 6.66
N GLY A 401 -12.23 24.25 6.95
CA GLY A 401 -13.17 23.68 5.96
C GLY A 401 -14.10 24.73 5.38
N GLU A 402 -14.71 25.53 6.26
CA GLU A 402 -15.62 26.61 5.88
C GLU A 402 -14.89 27.81 5.25
N MET A 403 -13.68 28.10 5.74
CA MET A 403 -12.91 29.27 5.30
C MET A 403 -12.23 29.08 3.95
N ARG A 404 -12.05 27.87 3.47
CA ARG A 404 -11.39 27.60 2.18
C ARG A 404 -12.02 28.37 1.03
N ASP A 405 -13.33 28.32 0.88
CA ASP A 405 -14.05 29.00 -0.20
C ASP A 405 -14.00 30.52 -0.04
N ARG A 406 -13.96 31.00 1.20
CA ARG A 406 -13.76 32.42 1.48
C ARG A 406 -12.37 32.89 1.08
N PHE A 407 -11.33 32.12 1.40
CA PHE A 407 -9.96 32.41 0.94
C PHE A 407 -9.87 32.39 -0.59
N ALA A 408 -10.56 31.46 -1.25
CA ALA A 408 -10.61 31.40 -2.71
C ALA A 408 -11.27 32.64 -3.33
N LEU A 409 -12.38 33.13 -2.75
CA LEU A 409 -13.06 34.32 -3.19
C LEU A 409 -12.21 35.60 -3.01
N ASP A 410 -11.63 35.76 -1.82
CA ASP A 410 -10.90 36.98 -1.47
C ASP A 410 -9.51 37.05 -2.16
N GLN A 411 -8.86 35.89 -2.37
CA GLN A 411 -7.45 35.78 -2.71
C GLN A 411 -7.15 34.98 -3.99
N GLY A 412 -8.17 34.51 -4.70
CA GLY A 412 -8.01 33.71 -5.92
C GLY A 412 -7.34 34.45 -7.07
N LEU A 413 -7.33 35.78 -7.08
CA LEU A 413 -6.70 36.71 -8.00
C LEU A 413 -7.14 36.56 -9.46
N THR A 414 -7.02 35.40 -10.07
CA THR A 414 -7.30 35.07 -11.47
C THR A 414 -7.77 33.64 -11.63
N SER A 415 -8.40 33.34 -12.77
CA SER A 415 -8.95 32.00 -13.05
C SER A 415 -7.91 30.88 -13.11
N PHE A 416 -6.66 31.21 -13.39
CA PHE A 416 -5.57 30.24 -13.50
C PHE A 416 -4.82 30.00 -12.17
N TYR A 417 -5.26 30.62 -11.06
CA TYR A 417 -4.85 30.23 -9.71
C TYR A 417 -6.04 29.66 -8.93
N ALA A 418 -5.78 28.66 -8.08
CA ALA A 418 -6.77 28.11 -7.18
C ALA A 418 -6.18 27.93 -5.78
N ILE A 419 -7.00 28.15 -4.77
CA ILE A 419 -6.79 27.73 -3.40
C ILE A 419 -7.60 26.44 -3.24
N ARG A 420 -6.91 25.32 -2.97
CA ARG A 420 -7.55 24.00 -2.91
C ARG A 420 -7.70 23.50 -1.50
N ASP A 421 -6.76 23.87 -0.66
CA ASP A 421 -6.68 23.43 0.71
C ASP A 421 -6.33 24.57 1.64
N LEU A 422 -6.64 24.43 2.91
CA LEU A 422 -6.41 25.42 3.95
C LEU A 422 -5.86 24.73 5.21
N ASP A 423 -4.57 24.82 5.37
CA ASP A 423 -3.81 24.22 6.45
C ASP A 423 -3.79 25.07 7.72
N VAL A 424 -3.71 24.44 8.88
CA VAL A 424 -3.46 25.11 10.16
C VAL A 424 -2.04 24.81 10.63
N ASP A 425 -1.28 25.88 10.92
CA ASP A 425 0.06 25.78 11.46
C ASP A 425 0.29 26.90 12.50
N ARG A 426 1.49 27.01 13.04
CA ARG A 426 1.87 28.02 14.03
C ARG A 426 2.96 28.93 13.48
N TYR A 427 2.73 30.23 13.59
CA TYR A 427 3.69 31.26 13.23
C TYR A 427 3.79 32.33 14.32
N LYS A 428 4.96 32.99 14.37
CA LYS A 428 5.16 34.12 15.25
C LYS A 428 4.62 35.37 14.61
N VAL A 429 3.45 35.84 15.06
CA VAL A 429 2.78 37.03 14.57
C VAL A 429 2.74 38.07 15.68
N GLY A 430 3.22 39.27 15.42
CA GLY A 430 3.28 40.34 16.43
C GLY A 430 4.12 39.98 17.69
N GLY A 431 5.13 39.12 17.51
CA GLY A 431 5.99 38.67 18.61
C GLY A 431 5.47 37.46 19.39
N ARG A 432 4.22 37.00 19.17
CA ARG A 432 3.57 35.88 19.85
C ARG A 432 3.33 34.73 18.88
N MET A 433 3.43 33.47 19.40
CA MET A 433 3.03 32.30 18.64
C MET A 433 1.51 32.27 18.51
N GLN A 434 1.00 32.11 17.30
CA GLN A 434 -0.42 32.04 16.97
C GLN A 434 -0.69 30.91 15.99
N GLN A 435 -1.90 30.37 16.03
CA GLN A 435 -2.40 29.49 14.97
C GLN A 435 -2.69 30.35 13.74
N VAL A 436 -2.17 29.91 12.60
CA VAL A 436 -2.33 30.59 11.33
C VAL A 436 -2.86 29.60 10.29
N MET A 437 -3.94 29.99 9.61
CA MET A 437 -4.42 29.29 8.44
C MET A 437 -3.56 29.68 7.23
N LEU A 438 -3.15 28.69 6.46
CA LEU A 438 -2.27 28.83 5.31
C LEU A 438 -2.89 28.22 4.08
N ALA A 439 -2.84 28.91 2.96
CA ALA A 439 -3.26 28.39 1.67
C ALA A 439 -2.27 28.79 0.57
N THR A 440 -1.90 27.83 -0.26
CA THR A 440 -1.11 28.11 -1.47
C THR A 440 -2.02 28.51 -2.63
N ARG A 441 -1.56 29.51 -3.44
CA ARG A 441 -2.19 29.77 -4.74
C ARG A 441 -1.54 28.88 -5.79
N GLU A 442 -2.09 27.73 -6.01
CA GLU A 442 -1.58 26.78 -6.99
C GLU A 442 -2.07 27.06 -8.40
N LEU A 443 -1.37 26.53 -9.39
CA LEU A 443 -1.78 26.64 -10.77
C LEU A 443 -3.06 25.80 -11.02
N ASN A 444 -4.07 26.45 -11.60
CA ASN A 444 -5.29 25.81 -12.08
C ASN A 444 -5.26 25.65 -13.60
N SER A 445 -4.88 24.49 -14.08
CA SER A 445 -4.76 24.22 -15.52
C SER A 445 -6.08 24.40 -16.29
N ALA A 446 -7.23 24.18 -15.64
CA ALA A 446 -8.56 24.34 -16.24
C ALA A 446 -8.93 25.82 -16.43
N GLY A 447 -8.39 26.71 -15.60
CA GLY A 447 -8.65 28.15 -15.66
C GLY A 447 -7.69 28.94 -16.58
N ILE A 448 -6.76 28.25 -17.26
CA ILE A 448 -5.80 28.91 -18.16
C ILE A 448 -6.53 29.47 -19.38
N PRO A 449 -6.43 30.79 -19.67
CA PRO A 449 -7.02 31.40 -20.86
C PRO A 449 -6.39 30.82 -22.13
N ASN A 450 -7.21 30.57 -23.16
CA ASN A 450 -6.74 30.04 -24.45
C ASN A 450 -5.75 28.89 -24.29
N ALA A 451 -6.20 27.80 -23.66
CA ALA A 451 -5.39 26.67 -23.20
C ALA A 451 -4.70 25.89 -24.35
N THR A 452 -3.79 26.53 -25.06
CA THR A 452 -2.90 25.96 -26.08
C THR A 452 -1.74 25.23 -25.40
N TRP A 453 -0.97 24.47 -26.16
CA TRP A 453 0.26 23.85 -25.67
C TRP A 453 1.24 24.89 -25.09
N VAL A 454 1.41 26.04 -25.78
CA VAL A 454 2.29 27.12 -25.32
C VAL A 454 1.80 27.70 -24.00
N SER A 455 0.51 28.01 -23.89
CA SER A 455 -0.03 28.57 -22.64
C SER A 455 0.07 27.57 -21.46
N ARG A 456 -0.23 26.29 -21.67
CA ARG A 456 -0.19 25.30 -20.60
C ARG A 456 1.21 24.96 -20.11
N HIS A 457 2.19 24.93 -21.04
CA HIS A 457 3.51 24.36 -20.70
C HIS A 457 4.66 25.38 -20.67
N LEU A 458 4.52 26.53 -21.32
CA LEU A 458 5.59 27.54 -21.43
C LEU A 458 5.24 28.86 -20.74
N LEU A 459 3.95 29.24 -20.70
CA LEU A 459 3.53 30.54 -20.18
C LEU A 459 3.03 30.45 -18.74
N TYR A 460 2.04 29.62 -18.46
CA TYR A 460 1.49 29.41 -17.12
C TYR A 460 2.15 28.20 -16.46
N THR A 461 3.35 28.43 -15.96
CA THR A 461 4.23 27.32 -15.48
C THR A 461 4.20 27.12 -13.99
N HIS A 462 3.75 28.08 -13.18
CA HIS A 462 3.82 28.02 -11.72
C HIS A 462 2.63 28.69 -11.04
N GLY A 463 2.35 28.29 -9.81
CA GLY A 463 1.47 28.97 -8.87
C GLY A 463 2.16 30.18 -8.23
N CYS A 464 1.48 30.91 -7.33
CA CYS A 464 1.98 32.18 -6.84
C CYS A 464 1.70 32.44 -5.35
N GLY A 465 2.63 32.11 -4.49
CA GLY A 465 2.66 32.50 -3.10
C GLY A 465 1.71 31.78 -2.18
N ILE A 466 1.73 32.19 -0.92
CA ILE A 466 0.87 31.70 0.15
C ILE A 466 0.02 32.85 0.66
N VAL A 467 -1.21 32.54 1.02
CA VAL A 467 -2.12 33.40 1.78
C VAL A 467 -2.14 32.91 3.21
N ALA A 468 -2.10 33.81 4.16
CA ALA A 468 -2.11 33.50 5.57
C ALA A 468 -3.05 34.39 6.36
N ALA A 469 -3.76 33.83 7.35
CA ALA A 469 -4.56 34.58 8.30
C ALA A 469 -4.53 33.88 9.69
N PRO A 470 -4.50 34.61 10.81
CA PRO A 470 -4.67 34.02 12.14
C PRO A 470 -6.01 33.30 12.24
N ALA A 471 -6.00 32.09 12.84
CA ALA A 471 -7.22 31.28 12.99
C ALA A 471 -8.14 31.78 14.13
N SER A 472 -7.61 32.64 15.01
CA SER A 472 -8.30 33.19 16.19
C SER A 472 -8.67 34.68 16.05
N ALA A 473 -8.54 35.27 14.85
CA ALA A 473 -8.79 36.68 14.63
C ALA A 473 -9.55 36.95 13.33
N VAL A 474 -10.55 37.81 13.42
CA VAL A 474 -11.34 38.31 12.32
C VAL A 474 -11.29 39.85 12.26
N THR A 475 -11.55 40.39 11.09
CA THR A 475 -11.79 41.84 10.92
C THR A 475 -13.15 42.25 11.50
N ALA A 476 -13.42 43.53 11.62
CA ALA A 476 -14.67 44.06 12.17
C ALA A 476 -15.92 43.62 11.38
N ASP A 477 -15.78 43.29 10.12
CA ASP A 477 -16.82 42.73 9.24
C ASP A 477 -16.81 41.19 9.13
N GLY A 478 -16.13 40.52 10.07
CA GLY A 478 -16.14 39.05 10.20
C GLY A 478 -15.28 38.30 9.19
N ARG A 479 -14.40 38.99 8.44
CA ARG A 479 -13.54 38.36 7.42
C ARG A 479 -12.21 37.92 8.02
N PRO A 480 -11.50 36.96 7.36
CA PRO A 480 -10.14 36.65 7.74
C PRO A 480 -9.21 37.86 7.70
N SER A 481 -8.39 38.05 8.72
CA SER A 481 -7.40 39.10 8.78
C SER A 481 -6.11 38.66 8.11
N TYR A 482 -5.96 38.88 6.80
CA TYR A 482 -4.78 38.42 6.05
C TYR A 482 -3.49 39.09 6.51
N ILE A 483 -2.43 38.28 6.66
CA ILE A 483 -1.09 38.71 7.11
C ILE A 483 -0.01 38.29 6.11
N ASP A 484 1.10 39.04 6.12
CA ASP A 484 2.32 38.65 5.41
C ASP A 484 3.22 37.80 6.35
N ILE A 485 3.54 36.59 5.91
CA ILE A 485 4.44 35.68 6.61
C ILE A 485 5.85 35.66 6.00
N GLY A 486 6.19 36.66 5.18
CA GLY A 486 7.54 36.91 4.70
C GLY A 486 8.01 36.03 3.55
N VAL A 487 7.11 35.70 2.61
CA VAL A 487 7.48 34.93 1.41
C VAL A 487 8.27 35.81 0.44
N LYS A 488 9.53 35.43 0.15
CA LYS A 488 10.42 36.13 -0.82
C LYS A 488 10.48 35.47 -2.18
N GLN A 489 10.28 34.14 -2.22
CA GLN A 489 10.26 33.30 -3.40
C GLN A 489 8.86 32.72 -3.61
N PRO A 490 7.93 33.44 -4.29
CA PRO A 490 6.53 33.03 -4.35
C PRO A 490 6.20 32.07 -5.48
N GLN A 491 7.09 31.82 -6.47
CA GLN A 491 6.80 30.91 -7.57
C GLN A 491 6.72 29.46 -7.07
N LEU A 492 5.59 28.80 -7.32
CA LEU A 492 5.31 27.42 -6.92
C LEU A 492 5.28 26.55 -8.18
N TYR A 493 6.45 26.02 -8.58
CA TYR A 493 6.54 25.09 -9.72
C TYR A 493 6.07 23.69 -9.36
N PHE A 494 6.16 23.32 -8.08
CA PHE A 494 5.77 22.06 -7.50
C PHE A 494 4.71 22.29 -6.42
N GLY A 495 3.61 21.55 -6.48
CA GLY A 495 2.45 21.73 -5.61
C GLY A 495 1.73 20.42 -5.35
N ASP A 496 0.65 20.46 -4.59
CA ASP A 496 -0.22 19.31 -4.32
C ASP A 496 -1.25 19.07 -5.43
N THR A 497 -1.14 19.79 -6.51
CA THR A 497 -2.00 19.63 -7.68
C THR A 497 -1.35 18.71 -8.71
N ALA A 498 -2.15 17.81 -9.31
CA ALA A 498 -1.72 17.00 -10.45
C ALA A 498 -1.48 17.89 -11.68
N LEU A 499 -0.27 18.40 -11.80
CA LEU A 499 0.16 19.25 -12.90
C LEU A 499 0.91 18.44 -13.97
N ASP A 500 0.67 18.78 -15.23
CA ASP A 500 1.47 18.32 -16.35
C ASP A 500 2.90 18.88 -16.25
N TYR A 501 3.77 18.43 -17.15
CA TYR A 501 5.13 19.01 -17.25
C TYR A 501 5.09 20.52 -17.58
N ALA A 502 6.10 21.24 -17.13
CA ALA A 502 6.36 22.61 -17.57
C ALA A 502 7.73 22.70 -18.24
N VAL A 503 7.86 23.59 -19.23
CA VAL A 503 9.12 23.92 -19.88
C VAL A 503 9.49 25.35 -19.53
N THR A 504 10.57 25.53 -18.81
CA THR A 504 11.09 26.81 -18.33
C THR A 504 12.27 27.27 -19.16
N ASN A 505 12.65 28.54 -19.03
CA ASN A 505 13.79 29.16 -19.73
C ASN A 505 13.67 29.04 -21.26
N THR A 506 12.46 29.22 -21.78
CA THR A 506 12.18 29.21 -23.23
C THR A 506 12.33 30.59 -23.82
N SER A 507 12.21 30.71 -25.13
CA SER A 507 12.16 32.04 -25.78
C SER A 507 10.88 32.83 -25.48
N LYS A 508 9.90 32.19 -24.82
CA LYS A 508 8.68 32.81 -24.30
C LYS A 508 8.84 33.05 -22.80
N GLU A 509 8.62 34.28 -22.35
CA GLU A 509 8.59 34.60 -20.91
C GLU A 509 7.43 33.94 -20.21
N GLU A 510 7.70 33.42 -18.98
CA GLU A 510 6.67 32.86 -18.11
C GLU A 510 5.77 33.98 -17.55
N GLN A 511 4.50 33.65 -17.25
CA GLN A 511 3.58 34.57 -16.60
C GLN A 511 4.07 34.88 -15.18
N PRO A 512 4.46 36.11 -14.85
CA PRO A 512 4.96 36.40 -13.51
C PRO A 512 3.84 36.40 -12.47
N CYS A 513 4.23 36.25 -11.22
CA CYS A 513 3.32 36.52 -10.11
C CYS A 513 2.87 37.97 -10.14
N PRO A 514 1.62 38.30 -9.77
CA PRO A 514 1.18 39.68 -9.60
C PRO A 514 2.17 40.44 -8.71
N THR A 515 2.49 41.67 -9.03
CA THR A 515 3.46 42.52 -8.33
C THR A 515 4.96 42.18 -8.54
N LEU A 516 5.32 41.12 -9.23
CA LEU A 516 6.70 40.75 -9.53
C LEU A 516 7.00 40.81 -11.03
N LYS A 517 8.29 41.02 -11.34
CA LYS A 517 8.78 40.89 -12.73
C LYS A 517 9.03 39.39 -13.02
N ALA A 518 8.90 39.02 -14.29
CA ALA A 518 9.29 37.69 -14.74
C ALA A 518 10.78 37.48 -14.47
N THR A 519 11.12 36.34 -13.88
CA THR A 519 12.51 35.94 -13.65
C THR A 519 12.72 34.53 -14.19
N PRO A 520 13.85 34.25 -14.87
CA PRO A 520 14.15 32.91 -15.35
C PRO A 520 14.19 31.91 -14.20
N TYR A 521 13.74 30.70 -14.47
CA TYR A 521 13.85 29.60 -13.51
C TYR A 521 15.31 29.26 -13.26
N SER A 522 15.73 29.23 -11.99
CA SER A 522 17.11 28.94 -11.57
C SER A 522 17.25 27.64 -10.76
N GLY A 523 16.20 26.80 -10.73
CA GLY A 523 16.24 25.53 -10.03
C GLY A 523 17.10 24.47 -10.75
N THR A 524 17.53 23.46 -10.01
CA THR A 524 18.50 22.45 -10.47
C THR A 524 17.88 21.10 -10.86
N THR A 525 16.57 20.91 -10.63
CA THR A 525 15.90 19.60 -10.90
C THR A 525 15.25 19.51 -12.29
N GLY A 526 15.36 20.56 -13.11
CA GLY A 526 14.93 20.54 -14.50
C GLY A 526 15.84 19.67 -15.38
N ILE A 527 15.25 18.95 -16.32
CA ILE A 527 15.99 18.18 -17.32
C ILE A 527 16.26 19.10 -18.51
N SER A 528 17.55 19.34 -18.82
CA SER A 528 17.93 20.16 -19.98
C SER A 528 17.43 19.56 -21.30
N LEU A 529 16.86 20.42 -22.16
CA LEU A 529 16.37 20.11 -23.50
C LEU A 529 17.38 20.50 -24.60
N SER A 530 18.65 20.76 -24.28
CA SER A 530 19.70 21.09 -25.25
C SER A 530 19.97 19.97 -26.26
N SER A 531 19.76 18.70 -25.91
CA SER A 531 20.01 17.54 -26.77
C SER A 531 18.79 17.16 -27.60
N THR A 532 18.95 17.04 -28.92
CA THR A 532 17.92 16.51 -29.84
C THR A 532 17.37 15.15 -29.41
N LEU A 533 18.24 14.24 -28.95
CA LEU A 533 17.81 12.94 -28.47
C LEU A 533 16.86 13.05 -27.26
N ARG A 534 17.14 13.97 -26.32
CA ARG A 534 16.27 14.22 -25.18
C ARG A 534 14.91 14.79 -25.62
N ARG A 535 14.90 15.75 -26.54
CA ARG A 535 13.65 16.32 -27.11
C ARG A 535 12.80 15.25 -27.78
N VAL A 536 13.42 14.39 -28.63
CA VAL A 536 12.72 13.27 -29.28
C VAL A 536 12.19 12.29 -28.24
N ALA A 537 13.00 11.91 -27.24
CA ALA A 537 12.54 11.01 -26.19
C ALA A 537 11.37 11.60 -25.39
N MET A 538 11.41 12.88 -25.04
CA MET A 538 10.27 13.58 -24.39
C MET A 538 9.04 13.61 -25.31
N ALA A 539 9.20 13.94 -26.57
CA ALA A 539 8.10 13.96 -27.55
C ALA A 539 7.41 12.59 -27.66
N VAL A 540 8.19 11.50 -27.77
CA VAL A 540 7.66 10.13 -27.81
C VAL A 540 6.99 9.72 -26.50
N ASN A 541 7.62 10.07 -25.36
CA ASN A 541 7.09 9.71 -24.04
C ASN A 541 5.73 10.34 -23.77
N PHE A 542 5.58 11.64 -24.07
CA PHE A 542 4.36 12.40 -23.83
C PHE A 542 3.38 12.39 -25.01
N GLY A 543 3.78 11.88 -26.18
CA GLY A 543 3.00 11.94 -27.41
C GLY A 543 2.83 13.36 -27.94
N GLU A 544 3.78 14.27 -27.62
CA GLU A 544 3.66 15.69 -27.88
C GLU A 544 4.80 16.18 -28.81
N PHE A 545 4.47 16.35 -30.10
CA PHE A 545 5.45 16.74 -31.14
C PHE A 545 6.09 18.10 -30.85
N ASN A 546 5.38 19.02 -30.21
CA ASN A 546 5.90 20.37 -29.92
C ASN A 546 7.17 20.37 -29.06
N LEU A 547 7.40 19.34 -28.25
CA LEU A 547 8.66 19.17 -27.48
C LEU A 547 9.88 18.98 -28.36
N PHE A 548 9.70 18.54 -29.58
CA PHE A 548 10.77 18.38 -30.59
C PHE A 548 10.74 19.49 -31.63
N GLY A 549 9.56 19.86 -32.15
CA GLY A 549 9.41 20.73 -33.34
C GLY A 549 9.26 22.23 -33.04
N SER A 550 9.08 22.64 -31.78
CA SER A 550 8.88 24.02 -31.43
C SER A 550 10.20 24.83 -31.45
N ASN A 551 10.20 25.99 -32.14
CA ASN A 551 11.31 26.95 -32.12
C ASN A 551 11.38 27.79 -30.84
N LEU A 552 10.38 27.68 -29.94
CA LEU A 552 10.38 28.32 -28.62
C LEU A 552 11.31 27.62 -27.62
N ILE A 553 11.61 26.35 -27.86
CA ILE A 553 12.55 25.56 -27.02
C ILE A 553 13.96 25.81 -27.53
N ASN A 554 14.83 26.30 -26.64
CA ASN A 554 16.24 26.60 -26.92
C ASN A 554 17.17 25.67 -26.07
N ASP A 555 18.49 25.93 -26.08
CA ASP A 555 19.47 25.08 -25.37
C ASP A 555 19.51 25.33 -23.86
N GLU A 556 18.95 26.44 -23.37
CA GLU A 556 18.80 26.78 -21.96
C GLU A 556 17.50 26.19 -21.37
N SER A 557 16.59 25.78 -22.24
CA SER A 557 15.30 25.26 -21.83
C SER A 557 15.41 23.99 -21.00
N GLN A 558 14.60 23.95 -19.94
CA GLN A 558 14.53 22.82 -19.03
C GLN A 558 13.07 22.34 -18.91
N ILE A 559 12.87 21.02 -18.85
CA ILE A 559 11.56 20.45 -18.59
C ILE A 559 11.47 19.97 -17.13
N LEU A 560 10.42 20.41 -16.43
CA LEU A 560 10.08 20.02 -15.07
C LEU A 560 9.05 18.90 -15.12
N LEU A 561 9.40 17.74 -14.52
CA LEU A 561 8.57 16.55 -14.51
C LEU A 561 8.14 16.18 -13.08
N VAL A 562 7.01 15.47 -12.98
CA VAL A 562 6.46 15.01 -11.70
C VAL A 562 6.35 16.18 -10.72
N ARG A 563 5.47 17.11 -11.05
CA ARG A 563 5.32 18.38 -10.35
C ARG A 563 4.39 18.27 -9.14
N ASP A 564 3.51 17.30 -9.13
CA ASP A 564 2.76 16.88 -7.96
C ASP A 564 3.74 16.35 -6.90
N VAL A 565 3.71 16.93 -5.70
CA VAL A 565 4.68 16.64 -4.64
C VAL A 565 4.51 15.25 -4.05
N ARG A 566 3.28 14.74 -3.93
CA ARG A 566 3.00 13.36 -3.47
C ARG A 566 3.50 12.34 -4.49
N ALA A 567 3.13 12.50 -5.75
CA ALA A 567 3.60 11.63 -6.82
C ALA A 567 5.14 11.64 -6.91
N ARG A 568 5.76 12.80 -6.63
CA ARG A 568 7.21 12.98 -6.63
C ARG A 568 7.90 12.16 -5.55
N VAL A 569 7.42 12.24 -4.30
CA VAL A 569 7.99 11.46 -3.18
C VAL A 569 7.71 9.98 -3.31
N GLN A 570 6.49 9.59 -3.75
CA GLN A 570 6.14 8.20 -4.03
C GLN A 570 7.04 7.57 -5.10
N LYS A 571 7.38 8.32 -6.14
CA LYS A 571 8.29 7.85 -7.19
C LYS A 571 9.70 7.64 -6.69
N LEU A 572 10.17 8.45 -5.73
CA LEU A 572 11.50 8.33 -5.12
C LEU A 572 11.57 7.22 -4.07
N ALA A 573 10.56 7.08 -3.23
CA ALA A 573 10.53 6.06 -2.19
C ALA A 573 9.19 5.30 -2.21
N PRO A 574 8.96 4.44 -3.22
CA PRO A 574 7.69 3.73 -3.42
C PRO A 574 7.37 2.70 -2.33
N PHE A 575 8.31 2.43 -1.44
CA PHE A 575 8.20 1.51 -0.32
C PHE A 575 7.73 2.16 0.99
N LEU A 576 7.53 3.49 0.99
CA LEU A 576 6.87 4.22 2.06
C LEU A 576 5.41 4.50 1.66
N THR A 577 4.55 4.67 2.65
CA THR A 577 3.19 5.15 2.45
C THR A 577 3.09 6.60 2.92
N TYR A 578 2.34 7.42 2.20
CA TYR A 578 2.35 8.87 2.40
C TYR A 578 0.98 9.37 2.81
N ASP A 579 0.96 10.39 3.67
CA ASP A 579 -0.26 11.10 4.02
C ASP A 579 -0.96 11.66 2.77
N ALA A 580 -2.28 11.79 2.83
CA ALA A 580 -3.06 12.41 1.78
C ALA A 580 -2.90 13.92 1.74
N ASP A 581 -2.47 14.50 2.85
CA ASP A 581 -2.49 15.94 3.13
C ASP A 581 -1.06 16.51 3.26
N PRO A 582 -0.41 16.89 2.13
CA PRO A 582 0.82 17.66 2.15
C PRO A 582 0.55 19.09 2.63
N TYR A 583 1.33 19.59 3.56
CA TYR A 583 1.14 20.95 4.06
C TYR A 583 2.31 21.89 3.73
N PRO A 584 2.02 23.16 3.39
CA PRO A 584 3.05 24.14 3.06
C PRO A 584 3.68 24.76 4.32
N VAL A 585 4.99 24.98 4.27
CA VAL A 585 5.76 25.65 5.33
C VAL A 585 6.58 26.78 4.71
N VAL A 586 6.54 27.96 5.31
CA VAL A 586 7.40 29.08 4.93
C VAL A 586 8.62 29.15 5.82
N GLN A 587 9.80 28.95 5.26
CA GLN A 587 11.06 29.08 5.94
C GLN A 587 12.05 29.96 5.17
N ASN A 588 12.65 30.94 5.82
CA ASN A 588 13.62 31.84 5.22
C ASN A 588 13.11 32.52 3.92
N GLY A 589 11.80 32.76 3.82
CA GLY A 589 11.14 33.34 2.65
C GLY A 589 10.90 32.39 1.48
N LYS A 590 11.12 31.10 1.64
CA LYS A 590 10.84 30.04 0.66
C LYS A 590 9.71 29.15 1.14
N VAL A 591 8.95 28.60 0.17
CA VAL A 591 7.89 27.65 0.42
C VAL A 591 8.43 26.24 0.25
N SER A 592 8.14 25.39 1.20
CA SER A 592 8.41 23.94 1.14
C SER A 592 7.14 23.19 1.51
N TRP A 593 6.90 22.08 0.83
CA TRP A 593 5.86 21.12 1.19
C TRP A 593 6.43 20.08 2.14
N VAL A 594 5.72 19.79 3.20
CA VAL A 594 6.02 18.69 4.10
C VAL A 594 4.96 17.61 3.93
N ILE A 595 5.40 16.38 3.72
CA ILE A 595 4.53 15.22 3.54
C ILE A 595 4.92 14.18 4.58
N ASP A 596 3.96 13.76 5.38
CA ASP A 596 4.16 12.68 6.32
C ASP A 596 4.31 11.35 5.59
N ALA A 597 5.31 10.56 5.98
CA ALA A 597 5.55 9.25 5.42
C ALA A 597 5.58 8.20 6.52
N PHE A 598 4.82 7.14 6.29
CA PHE A 598 4.62 6.09 7.27
C PHE A 598 5.41 4.83 6.90
N THR A 599 5.90 4.17 7.92
CA THR A 599 6.34 2.78 7.88
C THR A 599 5.24 1.92 8.45
N SER A 600 4.79 0.92 7.72
CA SER A 600 3.69 0.04 8.13
C SER A 600 3.99 -1.43 7.87
N SER A 601 3.31 -2.31 8.60
CA SER A 601 3.37 -3.76 8.41
C SER A 601 2.07 -4.40 8.89
N SER A 602 1.62 -5.46 8.20
CA SER A 602 0.54 -6.34 8.65
C SER A 602 1.06 -7.60 9.38
N ARG A 603 2.36 -7.61 9.72
CA ARG A 603 3.08 -8.80 10.19
C ARG A 603 3.53 -8.73 11.65
N TYR A 604 3.06 -7.76 12.43
CA TYR A 604 3.37 -7.69 13.84
C TYR A 604 2.60 -8.80 14.59
N PRO A 605 3.29 -9.74 15.29
CA PRO A 605 2.64 -10.85 15.96
C PRO A 605 1.66 -10.38 17.04
N TYR A 606 0.52 -11.03 17.17
CA TYR A 606 -0.56 -10.78 18.13
C TYR A 606 -1.25 -9.40 17.99
N ALA A 607 -0.71 -8.45 17.26
CA ALA A 607 -1.35 -7.15 17.14
C ALA A 607 -2.63 -7.22 16.30
N GLN A 608 -3.67 -6.52 16.77
CA GLN A 608 -4.93 -6.37 16.05
C GLN A 608 -4.70 -5.52 14.79
N PRO A 609 -5.30 -5.84 13.64
CA PRO A 609 -5.37 -4.92 12.52
C PRO A 609 -5.94 -3.57 12.94
N ALA A 610 -5.32 -2.50 12.46
CA ALA A 610 -5.77 -1.15 12.76
C ALA A 610 -7.16 -0.89 12.20
N ASN A 611 -7.96 -0.09 12.92
CA ASN A 611 -9.19 0.43 12.39
C ASN A 611 -8.85 1.61 11.45
N THR A 612 -9.09 1.40 10.17
CA THR A 612 -8.85 2.38 9.10
C THR A 612 -10.13 3.08 8.64
N ASP A 613 -11.24 2.89 9.36
CA ASP A 613 -12.49 3.59 9.09
C ASP A 613 -12.30 5.10 9.30
N GLN A 614 -12.93 5.90 8.47
CA GLN A 614 -12.87 7.37 8.51
C GLN A 614 -11.48 7.99 8.25
N LEU A 615 -10.53 7.25 7.66
CA LEU A 615 -9.28 7.84 7.20
C LEU A 615 -9.49 8.66 5.92
N THR A 616 -8.62 9.62 5.72
CA THR A 616 -8.64 10.48 4.52
C THR A 616 -8.56 9.62 3.25
N PRO A 617 -9.51 9.76 2.31
CA PRO A 617 -9.46 9.02 1.06
C PRO A 617 -8.15 9.24 0.29
N GLY A 618 -7.51 8.15 -0.13
CA GLY A 618 -6.20 8.22 -0.81
C GLY A 618 -5.00 8.41 0.12
N GLY A 619 -5.20 8.44 1.43
CA GLY A 619 -4.14 8.45 2.43
C GLY A 619 -3.35 7.15 2.48
N GLY A 620 -2.08 7.24 2.86
CA GLY A 620 -1.15 6.12 2.88
C GLY A 620 -1.44 5.06 3.93
N LEU A 621 -2.30 5.34 4.90
CA LEU A 621 -2.75 4.39 5.92
C LEU A 621 -4.07 3.70 5.54
N ASN A 622 -4.66 4.00 4.38
CA ASN A 622 -5.90 3.37 3.93
C ASN A 622 -5.65 1.98 3.32
N HIS A 623 -5.04 1.08 4.11
CA HIS A 623 -4.80 -0.31 3.78
C HIS A 623 -4.73 -1.14 5.07
N SER A 624 -4.79 -2.46 4.98
CA SER A 624 -4.70 -3.32 6.17
C SER A 624 -3.27 -3.35 6.73
N PHE A 625 -3.09 -2.95 7.97
CA PHE A 625 -1.85 -3.03 8.73
C PHE A 625 -2.15 -3.25 10.22
N ASN A 626 -1.14 -3.69 10.97
CA ASN A 626 -1.21 -3.81 12.44
C ASN A 626 0.01 -3.20 13.15
N TYR A 627 0.88 -2.54 12.39
CA TYR A 627 2.01 -1.73 12.86
C TYR A 627 2.13 -0.49 11.99
N ALA A 628 2.25 0.67 12.61
CA ALA A 628 2.52 1.93 11.90
C ALA A 628 3.33 2.89 12.77
N ARG A 629 4.22 3.66 12.11
CA ARG A 629 4.97 4.78 12.68
C ARG A 629 5.06 5.92 11.67
N ASN A 630 4.99 7.14 12.14
CA ASN A 630 5.41 8.31 11.36
C ASN A 630 6.92 8.48 11.51
N SER A 631 7.68 7.71 10.77
CA SER A 631 9.14 7.67 10.93
C SER A 631 9.88 8.60 10.00
N VAL A 632 9.21 9.12 8.96
CA VAL A 632 9.84 9.93 7.93
C VAL A 632 8.97 11.15 7.59
N LYS A 633 9.60 12.31 7.43
CA LYS A 633 9.02 13.50 6.83
C LYS A 633 9.70 13.75 5.49
N ALA A 634 8.94 13.74 4.40
CA ALA A 634 9.44 14.13 3.09
C ALA A 634 9.21 15.64 2.90
N VAL A 635 10.27 16.36 2.59
CA VAL A 635 10.23 17.81 2.38
C VAL A 635 10.57 18.11 0.93
N VAL A 636 9.67 18.81 0.23
CA VAL A 636 9.83 19.19 -1.16
C VAL A 636 9.88 20.71 -1.27
N ASP A 637 10.95 21.27 -1.80
CA ASP A 637 11.06 22.70 -2.10
C ASP A 637 10.10 23.03 -3.25
N ALA A 638 9.17 23.95 -3.02
CA ALA A 638 8.10 24.28 -3.97
C ALA A 638 8.60 24.97 -5.25
N TYR A 639 9.79 25.60 -5.20
CA TYR A 639 10.41 26.25 -6.36
C TYR A 639 11.29 25.28 -7.14
N THR A 640 12.23 24.58 -6.48
CA THR A 640 13.21 23.72 -7.15
C THR A 640 12.74 22.30 -7.34
N GLY A 641 11.80 21.81 -6.52
CA GLY A 641 11.36 20.42 -6.47
C GLY A 641 12.40 19.44 -5.85
N ASN A 642 13.42 19.95 -5.16
CA ASN A 642 14.35 19.13 -4.41
C ASN A 642 13.63 18.42 -3.28
N VAL A 643 13.94 17.12 -3.08
CA VAL A 643 13.31 16.28 -2.08
C VAL A 643 14.34 15.85 -1.04
N THR A 644 13.98 16.00 0.23
CA THR A 644 14.77 15.49 1.37
C THR A 644 13.86 14.65 2.26
N PHE A 645 14.26 13.42 2.56
CA PHE A 645 13.56 12.54 3.49
C PHE A 645 14.26 12.60 4.85
N TYR A 646 13.62 13.19 5.84
CA TYR A 646 14.12 13.26 7.21
C TYR A 646 13.59 12.10 8.04
N ILE A 647 14.48 11.32 8.65
CA ILE A 647 14.10 10.31 9.65
C ILE A 647 13.84 11.03 10.97
N VAL A 648 12.57 11.03 11.39
CA VAL A 648 12.11 11.65 12.64
C VAL A 648 12.02 10.66 13.79
N ASP A 649 11.73 9.38 13.50
CA ASP A 649 11.86 8.28 14.47
C ASP A 649 13.03 7.36 14.08
N SER A 650 14.20 7.67 14.63
CA SER A 650 15.41 6.87 14.40
C SER A 650 15.39 5.49 15.09
N LYS A 651 14.41 5.21 15.94
CA LYS A 651 14.26 3.93 16.64
C LYS A 651 13.38 2.93 15.89
N ASP A 652 12.62 3.39 14.89
CA ASP A 652 11.79 2.51 14.08
C ASP A 652 12.63 1.53 13.24
N PRO A 653 12.50 0.21 13.47
CA PRO A 653 13.30 -0.80 12.75
C PRO A 653 13.04 -0.83 11.25
N ILE A 654 11.82 -0.49 10.79
CA ILE A 654 11.49 -0.48 9.36
C ILE A 654 12.19 0.70 8.68
N ALA A 655 12.17 1.89 9.27
CA ALA A 655 12.90 3.05 8.74
C ALA A 655 14.41 2.80 8.72
N GLN A 656 14.97 2.16 9.77
CA GLN A 656 16.37 1.76 9.80
C GLN A 656 16.73 0.78 8.68
N ALA A 657 15.85 -0.21 8.40
CA ALA A 657 16.07 -1.18 7.35
C ALA A 657 16.10 -0.51 5.96
N TRP A 658 15.18 0.42 5.70
CA TRP A 658 15.19 1.21 4.46
C TRP A 658 16.38 2.15 4.37
N SER A 659 16.79 2.77 5.47
CA SER A 659 17.98 3.60 5.51
C SER A 659 19.27 2.81 5.21
N LYS A 660 19.35 1.55 5.63
CA LYS A 660 20.45 0.66 5.24
C LYS A 660 20.38 0.23 3.77
N ALA A 661 19.17 0.00 3.25
CA ALA A 661 19.00 -0.35 1.84
C ALA A 661 19.34 0.81 0.90
N PHE A 662 19.01 2.05 1.29
CA PHE A 662 19.24 3.28 0.53
C PHE A 662 19.93 4.36 1.38
N PRO A 663 21.25 4.24 1.67
CA PRO A 663 21.92 5.10 2.65
C PRO A 663 21.99 6.58 2.27
N LYS A 664 21.86 6.91 0.97
CA LYS A 664 21.93 8.29 0.46
C LYS A 664 20.55 8.97 0.43
N LEU A 665 19.47 8.20 0.56
CA LEU A 665 18.11 8.73 0.42
C LEU A 665 17.68 9.50 1.65
N PHE A 666 18.02 9.01 2.84
CA PHE A 666 17.55 9.52 4.11
C PHE A 666 18.56 10.45 4.79
N THR A 667 18.03 11.43 5.51
CA THR A 667 18.79 12.38 6.31
C THR A 667 18.26 12.35 7.74
N ASP A 668 19.13 12.37 8.74
CA ASP A 668 18.72 12.48 10.14
C ASP A 668 18.04 13.83 10.39
N VAL A 669 16.92 13.85 11.08
CA VAL A 669 16.17 15.08 11.43
C VAL A 669 17.01 16.12 12.17
N LYS A 670 18.02 15.71 12.91
CA LYS A 670 18.95 16.62 13.59
C LYS A 670 19.71 17.55 12.64
N LYS A 671 19.77 17.20 11.35
CA LYS A 671 20.38 18.05 10.30
C LYS A 671 19.36 19.01 9.65
N ALA A 672 18.08 18.87 9.99
CA ALA A 672 17.06 19.77 9.49
C ALA A 672 17.17 21.14 10.17
N PRO A 673 16.93 22.25 9.45
CA PRO A 673 16.89 23.58 10.07
C PRO A 673 15.83 23.66 11.18
N ALA A 674 16.12 24.31 12.28
CA ALA A 674 15.16 24.50 13.36
C ALA A 674 13.90 25.25 12.88
N SER A 675 14.05 26.19 11.92
CA SER A 675 12.94 26.87 11.26
C SER A 675 12.00 25.95 10.47
N LEU A 676 12.44 24.75 10.10
CA LEU A 676 11.62 23.74 9.46
C LEU A 676 11.00 22.79 10.50
N THR A 677 11.83 22.28 11.44
CA THR A 677 11.34 21.32 12.44
C THR A 677 10.32 21.93 13.39
N SER A 678 10.37 23.26 13.61
CA SER A 678 9.36 23.99 14.38
C SER A 678 7.95 23.96 13.73
N HIS A 679 7.83 23.56 12.47
CA HIS A 679 6.57 23.42 11.73
C HIS A 679 6.15 21.96 11.51
N PHE A 680 6.92 20.98 11.97
CA PHE A 680 6.50 19.59 11.86
C PHE A 680 5.23 19.34 12.69
N ARG A 681 4.20 18.78 12.06
CA ARG A 681 2.93 18.41 12.68
C ARG A 681 2.90 16.92 12.95
N TYR A 682 2.21 16.49 14.01
CA TYR A 682 1.91 15.07 14.20
C TYR A 682 0.80 14.68 13.21
N PRO A 683 0.92 13.57 12.45
CA PRO A 683 -0.03 13.30 11.36
C PRO A 683 -1.41 12.91 11.88
N GLU A 684 -2.43 13.52 11.29
CA GLU A 684 -3.82 13.36 11.68
C GLU A 684 -4.32 11.93 11.52
N ASP A 685 -4.11 11.31 10.36
CA ASP A 685 -4.57 9.95 10.07
C ASP A 685 -3.94 8.92 11.04
N LEU A 686 -2.66 9.08 11.40
CA LEU A 686 -2.04 8.21 12.39
C LEU A 686 -2.66 8.39 13.78
N PHE A 687 -2.90 9.64 14.20
CA PHE A 687 -3.53 9.93 15.49
C PHE A 687 -4.98 9.44 15.53
N ARG A 688 -5.69 9.50 14.42
CA ARG A 688 -7.05 8.94 14.24
C ARG A 688 -7.04 7.43 14.47
N VAL A 689 -6.14 6.69 13.83
CA VAL A 689 -5.94 5.24 14.04
C VAL A 689 -5.59 4.92 15.49
N GLN A 690 -4.66 5.68 16.06
CA GLN A 690 -4.21 5.49 17.45
C GLN A 690 -5.33 5.69 18.46
N THR A 691 -6.11 6.76 18.31
CA THR A 691 -7.24 7.06 19.20
C THR A 691 -8.42 6.11 19.01
N ASN A 692 -8.75 5.72 17.77
CA ASN A 692 -9.75 4.69 17.49
C ASN A 692 -9.37 3.35 18.15
N THR A 693 -8.09 3.00 18.10
CA THR A 693 -7.59 1.78 18.75
C THR A 693 -7.58 1.93 20.27
N TYR A 694 -7.10 3.07 20.79
CA TYR A 694 -6.98 3.29 22.22
C TYR A 694 -8.33 3.28 22.93
N ALA A 695 -9.37 3.81 22.31
CA ALA A 695 -10.72 3.75 22.86
C ALA A 695 -11.16 2.32 23.25
N LYS A 696 -10.73 1.32 22.44
CA LYS A 696 -11.03 -0.10 22.66
C LYS A 696 -9.93 -0.83 23.47
N TYR A 697 -8.69 -0.32 23.46
CA TYR A 697 -7.49 -1.01 23.95
C TYR A 697 -6.80 -0.30 25.14
N HIS A 698 -7.47 0.65 25.78
CA HIS A 698 -6.90 1.37 26.95
C HIS A 698 -6.77 0.49 28.21
N PHE A 699 -7.39 -0.68 28.20
CA PHE A 699 -7.36 -1.63 29.32
C PHE A 699 -5.97 -2.22 29.55
N ASP A 700 -5.64 -2.47 30.83
CA ASP A 700 -4.50 -3.29 31.24
C ASP A 700 -4.97 -4.70 31.68
N ASP A 701 -6.20 -4.81 32.20
CA ASP A 701 -6.78 -6.09 32.58
C ASP A 701 -7.55 -6.74 31.41
N PRO A 702 -7.15 -7.94 30.97
CA PRO A 702 -7.80 -8.65 29.87
C PRO A 702 -9.25 -9.07 30.20
N THR A 703 -9.63 -9.16 31.50
CA THR A 703 -11.01 -9.48 31.90
C THR A 703 -11.93 -8.30 31.65
N LEU A 704 -11.51 -7.08 32.03
CA LEU A 704 -12.26 -5.85 31.77
C LEU A 704 -12.41 -5.63 30.26
N PHE A 705 -11.33 -5.85 29.50
CA PHE A 705 -11.39 -5.81 28.04
C PHE A 705 -12.40 -6.80 27.46
N PHE A 706 -12.36 -8.07 27.90
CA PHE A 706 -13.26 -9.10 27.40
C PHE A 706 -14.72 -8.81 27.70
N ASN A 707 -15.01 -8.29 28.89
CA ASN A 707 -16.37 -7.93 29.32
C ASN A 707 -16.81 -6.55 28.80
N ARG A 708 -15.88 -5.76 28.22
CA ARG A 708 -16.09 -4.35 27.85
C ARG A 708 -16.52 -3.47 29.03
N ASP A 709 -16.08 -3.82 30.23
CA ASP A 709 -16.41 -3.09 31.46
C ASP A 709 -15.52 -1.84 31.52
N GLY A 710 -16.15 -0.66 31.45
CA GLY A 710 -15.45 0.61 31.35
C GLY A 710 -14.92 0.96 29.94
N ALA A 711 -15.41 0.30 28.88
CA ALA A 711 -15.01 0.61 27.51
C ALA A 711 -15.35 2.06 27.09
N TRP A 712 -14.58 2.60 26.17
CA TRP A 712 -14.76 3.95 25.62
C TRP A 712 -15.06 3.92 24.13
N SER A 713 -15.64 5.02 23.63
CA SER A 713 -15.76 5.37 22.22
C SER A 713 -15.15 6.74 21.99
N VAL A 714 -14.70 7.02 20.80
CA VAL A 714 -14.42 8.40 20.41
C VAL A 714 -15.72 9.19 20.50
N ALA A 715 -15.67 10.40 21.05
CA ALA A 715 -16.86 11.23 21.22
C ALA A 715 -17.60 11.48 19.90
N GLN A 716 -18.89 11.68 19.97
CA GLN A 716 -19.69 12.10 18.83
C GLN A 716 -19.23 13.51 18.39
N ALA A 717 -19.21 13.74 17.08
CA ALA A 717 -18.99 15.07 16.54
C ALA A 717 -20.11 16.02 16.93
N PRO A 718 -19.85 17.34 17.04
CA PRO A 718 -20.91 18.33 17.05
C PRO A 718 -21.83 18.16 15.85
N PRO A 719 -23.11 18.59 15.91
CA PRO A 719 -24.00 18.58 14.76
C PRO A 719 -23.37 19.32 13.59
N LEU A 720 -23.24 18.62 12.46
CA LEU A 720 -22.83 19.19 11.19
C LEU A 720 -24.08 19.54 10.36
N GLU A 721 -23.92 20.46 9.43
CA GLU A 721 -24.94 20.70 8.42
C GLU A 721 -25.30 19.40 7.68
N PRO A 722 -26.57 19.19 7.27
CA PRO A 722 -27.04 17.93 6.70
C PRO A 722 -26.23 17.43 5.49
N GLU A 723 -25.68 18.36 4.68
CA GLU A 723 -24.85 18.02 3.50
C GLU A 723 -23.47 17.47 3.90
N GLN A 724 -22.86 18.01 4.94
CA GLN A 724 -21.57 17.52 5.46
C GLN A 724 -21.74 16.15 6.14
N ALA A 725 -22.83 15.99 6.92
CA ALA A 725 -23.19 14.73 7.51
C ALA A 725 -23.43 13.63 6.46
N ALA A 726 -24.12 13.97 5.36
CA ALA A 726 -24.38 13.05 4.24
C ALA A 726 -23.08 12.64 3.50
N THR A 727 -22.11 13.55 3.36
CA THR A 727 -20.83 13.26 2.73
C THR A 727 -19.99 12.30 3.59
N ILE A 728 -19.94 12.51 4.89
CA ILE A 728 -19.23 11.64 5.83
C ILE A 728 -19.89 10.25 5.88
N LEU A 729 -21.21 10.18 5.95
CA LEU A 729 -21.97 8.94 5.96
C LEU A 729 -21.90 8.21 4.60
N GLY A 730 -21.88 8.94 3.47
CA GLY A 730 -21.74 8.37 2.13
C GLY A 730 -20.38 7.69 1.90
N ASN A 731 -19.32 8.25 2.44
CA ASN A 731 -17.97 7.66 2.35
C ASN A 731 -17.81 6.41 3.24
N THR A 732 -18.51 6.32 4.37
CA THR A 732 -18.51 5.13 5.23
C THR A 732 -19.30 3.97 4.63
N ALA A 733 -20.39 4.22 3.90
CA ALA A 733 -21.17 3.18 3.25
C ALA A 733 -20.43 2.45 2.11
N ALA A 734 -19.45 3.08 1.49
CA ALA A 734 -18.63 2.49 0.42
C ALA A 734 -17.51 1.56 0.94
N ALA A 735 -17.17 1.61 2.22
CA ALA A 735 -16.08 0.84 2.83
C ALA A 735 -16.52 -0.50 3.47
N THR A 736 -17.82 -0.82 3.53
CA THR A 736 -18.35 -2.02 4.19
C THR A 736 -18.37 -3.27 3.31
N GLY A 737 -17.22 -3.67 2.86
CA GLY A 737 -17.01 -4.96 2.20
C GLY A 737 -16.00 -5.82 2.96
N THR A 738 -16.34 -6.35 4.11
CA THR A 738 -15.98 -7.69 4.64
C THR A 738 -16.12 -7.74 6.17
N GLY A 739 -17.10 -8.44 6.61
CA GLY A 739 -17.21 -9.31 7.74
C GLY A 739 -16.48 -9.05 9.06
N ASP A 740 -17.03 -8.22 9.92
CA ASP A 740 -16.99 -8.48 11.36
C ASP A 740 -18.17 -7.76 12.06
N ALA A 741 -18.95 -8.51 12.80
CA ALA A 741 -20.19 -8.06 13.44
C ALA A 741 -20.02 -7.02 14.56
N VAL A 742 -18.82 -6.48 14.75
CA VAL A 742 -18.49 -5.47 15.76
C VAL A 742 -18.52 -4.04 15.20
N THR A 743 -18.53 -3.86 13.88
CA THR A 743 -18.36 -2.56 13.22
C THR A 743 -19.65 -1.88 12.75
N VAL A 744 -20.79 -2.57 12.76
CA VAL A 744 -22.04 -2.05 12.16
C VAL A 744 -22.66 -0.89 12.95
N GLN A 745 -22.33 -0.71 14.23
CA GLN A 745 -22.89 0.37 15.05
C GLN A 745 -22.10 1.69 14.97
N ASP A 746 -20.80 1.64 14.67
CA ASP A 746 -19.96 2.84 14.54
C ASP A 746 -20.13 3.55 13.19
N ALA A 747 -20.72 2.91 12.18
CA ALA A 747 -20.79 3.42 10.81
C ALA A 747 -21.81 4.58 10.60
N ASN A 748 -22.73 4.77 11.53
CA ASN A 748 -23.84 5.72 11.35
C ASN A 748 -23.71 7.01 12.17
N VAL A 749 -22.66 7.17 12.99
CA VAL A 749 -22.48 8.36 13.83
C VAL A 749 -21.17 9.03 13.49
N ALA A 750 -21.24 10.32 13.12
CA ALA A 750 -20.03 11.13 12.92
C ALA A 750 -19.25 11.23 14.24
N ARG A 751 -17.97 10.86 14.21
CA ARG A 751 -17.07 10.92 15.36
C ARG A 751 -16.23 12.19 15.31
N PHE A 752 -15.90 12.71 16.49
CA PHE A 752 -15.07 13.90 16.64
C PHE A 752 -13.72 13.70 15.92
N GLU A 753 -13.41 14.58 15.00
CA GLU A 753 -12.16 14.53 14.22
C GLU A 753 -10.97 15.05 15.04
N PRO A 754 -9.75 14.54 14.80
CA PRO A 754 -8.56 15.16 15.35
C PRO A 754 -8.47 16.65 14.97
N TYR A 755 -7.97 17.46 15.87
CA TYR A 755 -8.07 18.90 15.75
C TYR A 755 -6.80 19.59 16.28
N TYR A 756 -6.12 20.32 15.41
CA TYR A 756 -4.92 21.09 15.81
C TYR A 756 -5.28 22.37 16.57
N THR A 757 -4.60 22.58 17.68
CA THR A 757 -4.78 23.79 18.50
C THR A 757 -3.49 24.13 19.27
N LEU A 758 -3.38 25.37 19.73
CA LEU A 758 -2.44 25.73 20.78
C LEU A 758 -3.06 25.31 22.13
N PHE A 759 -2.67 24.14 22.60
CA PHE A 759 -3.20 23.54 23.81
C PHE A 759 -2.46 24.04 25.04
N HIS A 760 -3.19 24.56 26.01
CA HIS A 760 -2.69 24.95 27.32
C HIS A 760 -2.93 23.80 28.29
N ALA A 761 -1.88 23.08 28.65
CA ALA A 761 -2.02 22.00 29.62
C ALA A 761 -2.51 22.53 30.98
N PRO A 762 -3.39 21.80 31.68
CA PRO A 762 -3.78 22.16 33.03
C PRO A 762 -2.55 22.37 33.92
N ASN A 763 -2.59 23.37 34.78
CA ASN A 763 -1.50 23.75 35.66
C ASN A 763 -0.20 24.24 34.94
N SER A 764 -0.21 24.44 33.63
CA SER A 764 0.91 25.08 32.94
C SER A 764 1.04 26.55 33.35
N LYS A 765 2.25 26.95 33.73
CA LYS A 765 2.58 28.35 34.00
C LYS A 765 2.96 29.14 32.76
N SER A 766 2.96 28.49 31.59
CA SER A 766 3.30 29.09 30.30
C SER A 766 2.11 29.85 29.72
N ASP A 767 2.29 31.09 29.35
CA ASP A 767 1.32 31.93 28.63
C ASP A 767 1.24 31.53 27.11
N THR A 768 2.10 30.62 26.68
CA THR A 768 2.09 30.08 25.31
C THR A 768 1.62 28.62 25.33
N GLY A 769 0.55 28.34 24.57
CA GLY A 769 0.09 26.96 24.34
C GLY A 769 1.11 26.15 23.53
N VAL A 770 1.08 24.85 23.72
CA VAL A 770 1.82 23.86 22.92
C VAL A 770 0.98 23.48 21.69
N PHE A 771 1.54 23.59 20.49
CA PHE A 771 0.82 23.18 19.30
C PHE A 771 0.61 21.67 19.31
N SER A 772 -0.63 21.27 19.47
CA SER A 772 -1.03 19.89 19.73
C SER A 772 -2.26 19.53 18.92
N MET A 773 -2.52 18.25 18.85
CA MET A 773 -3.77 17.70 18.34
C MET A 773 -4.49 16.97 19.47
N LEU A 774 -5.81 17.09 19.52
CA LEU A 774 -6.63 16.50 20.58
C LEU A 774 -7.78 15.68 20.01
N ARG A 775 -8.23 14.70 20.81
CA ARG A 775 -9.43 13.91 20.53
C ARG A 775 -10.11 13.44 21.82
N PRO A 776 -11.42 13.72 21.99
CA PRO A 776 -12.18 13.36 23.18
C PRO A 776 -12.77 11.95 23.10
N PHE A 777 -12.96 11.32 24.27
CA PHE A 777 -13.62 10.02 24.44
C PHE A 777 -14.82 10.13 25.40
N VAL A 778 -15.81 9.30 25.11
CA VAL A 778 -17.02 9.11 25.93
C VAL A 778 -17.11 7.66 26.41
N PRO A 779 -17.85 7.34 27.50
CA PRO A 779 -18.12 5.95 27.86
C PRO A 779 -18.83 5.23 26.72
N PHE A 780 -18.44 4.00 26.45
CA PHE A 780 -19.09 3.19 25.42
C PHE A 780 -20.55 2.86 25.80
N SER A 781 -21.45 2.99 24.84
CA SER A 781 -22.80 2.45 24.92
C SER A 781 -23.20 1.84 23.58
N SER A 782 -23.99 0.77 23.59
CA SER A 782 -24.38 0.05 22.37
C SER A 782 -25.32 0.85 21.47
N ASP A 783 -26.05 1.82 22.05
CA ASP A 783 -26.98 2.72 21.36
C ASP A 783 -26.43 4.13 21.16
N ASP A 784 -25.14 4.32 21.45
CA ASP A 784 -24.42 5.60 21.38
C ASP A 784 -25.08 6.75 22.19
N SER A 785 -25.80 6.39 23.26
CA SER A 785 -26.54 7.35 24.11
C SER A 785 -25.62 8.11 25.08
N ARG A 786 -24.45 7.54 25.43
CA ARG A 786 -23.52 8.17 26.37
C ARG A 786 -22.72 9.26 25.64
N LYS A 787 -22.85 10.49 26.14
CA LYS A 787 -22.26 11.69 25.52
C LYS A 787 -21.44 12.52 26.51
N GLU A 788 -21.26 12.04 27.73
CA GLU A 788 -20.42 12.67 28.74
C GLU A 788 -18.94 12.48 28.40
N LEU A 789 -18.14 13.51 28.60
CA LEU A 789 -16.70 13.46 28.35
C LEU A 789 -15.99 12.63 29.42
N ARG A 790 -15.44 11.47 29.04
CA ARG A 790 -14.71 10.59 29.98
C ARG A 790 -13.24 10.92 30.01
N SER A 791 -12.65 11.18 28.85
CA SER A 791 -11.22 11.51 28.73
C SER A 791 -10.93 12.26 27.43
N MET A 792 -9.75 12.86 27.35
CA MET A 792 -9.27 13.54 26.17
C MET A 792 -7.79 13.19 25.95
N MET A 793 -7.45 12.66 24.76
CA MET A 793 -6.06 12.43 24.36
C MET A 793 -5.53 13.63 23.62
N VAL A 794 -4.33 14.04 24.01
CA VAL A 794 -3.59 15.15 23.40
C VAL A 794 -2.23 14.65 22.94
N VAL A 795 -1.84 14.97 21.71
CA VAL A 795 -0.50 14.67 21.17
C VAL A 795 0.21 15.96 20.78
N SER A 796 1.45 16.13 21.26
CA SER A 796 2.25 17.32 21.00
C SER A 796 2.91 17.27 19.60
N SER A 797 2.89 18.41 18.90
CA SER A 797 3.65 18.66 17.69
C SER A 797 4.87 19.57 17.88
N ASP A 798 5.15 20.02 19.11
CA ASP A 798 6.32 20.83 19.37
C ASP A 798 7.62 20.01 19.29
N PRO A 799 8.71 20.57 18.75
CA PRO A 799 9.97 19.83 18.54
C PRO A 799 10.53 19.15 19.79
N ALA A 800 10.38 19.75 20.97
CA ALA A 800 10.88 19.21 22.22
C ALA A 800 10.07 18.02 22.75
N THR A 801 8.78 17.97 22.42
CA THR A 801 7.81 16.98 22.93
C THR A 801 7.07 16.27 21.80
N TYR A 802 7.62 16.29 20.59
CA TYR A 802 7.00 15.73 19.40
C TYR A 802 6.57 14.28 19.59
N GLY A 803 5.28 14.03 19.36
CA GLY A 803 4.67 12.69 19.48
C GLY A 803 4.44 12.22 20.91
N GLN A 804 4.72 13.04 21.93
CA GLN A 804 4.31 12.72 23.31
C GLN A 804 2.80 12.83 23.43
N MET A 805 2.18 11.76 23.95
CA MET A 805 0.76 11.67 24.18
C MET A 805 0.44 11.78 25.66
N THR A 806 -0.55 12.60 26.00
CA THR A 806 -1.10 12.72 27.34
C THR A 806 -2.61 12.45 27.29
N LEU A 807 -3.08 11.60 28.16
CA LEU A 807 -4.48 11.33 28.40
C LEU A 807 -4.94 12.09 29.64
N TYR A 808 -5.93 12.95 29.48
CA TYR A 808 -6.60 13.64 30.57
C TYR A 808 -7.89 12.88 30.87
N GLU A 809 -7.98 12.24 32.05
CA GLU A 809 -9.17 11.53 32.49
C GLU A 809 -9.98 12.42 33.45
N PHE A 810 -11.29 12.50 33.21
CA PHE A 810 -12.22 13.27 34.03
C PHE A 810 -12.83 12.37 35.10
N ASN A 811 -12.84 12.84 36.33
CA ASN A 811 -13.47 12.17 37.46
C ASN A 811 -14.99 12.47 37.48
N ASP A 812 -15.76 11.60 38.14
CA ASP A 812 -17.21 11.84 38.30
C ASP A 812 -17.51 13.04 39.25
N PRO A 813 -18.48 13.88 38.92
CA PRO A 813 -19.43 13.79 37.83
C PRO A 813 -18.78 14.20 36.49
N LEU A 814 -19.03 13.39 35.41
CA LEU A 814 -18.42 13.66 34.11
C LEU A 814 -19.02 14.94 33.48
N PRO A 815 -18.19 15.77 32.82
CA PRO A 815 -18.68 16.95 32.12
C PRO A 815 -19.39 16.56 30.82
N PRO A 816 -20.25 17.44 30.25
CA PRO A 816 -20.86 17.20 28.96
C PRO A 816 -19.79 17.09 27.85
N GLY A 817 -19.96 16.15 26.93
CA GLY A 817 -19.10 15.99 25.76
C GLY A 817 -19.46 16.93 24.60
N PRO A 818 -18.67 16.94 23.52
CA PRO A 818 -18.76 17.94 22.44
C PRO A 818 -20.16 18.06 21.82
N ALA A 819 -20.81 16.94 21.52
CA ALA A 819 -22.16 16.95 20.92
C ALA A 819 -23.22 17.51 21.87
N THR A 820 -23.10 17.26 23.18
CA THR A 820 -24.00 17.80 24.18
C THR A 820 -23.84 19.32 24.35
N VAL A 821 -22.57 19.78 24.38
CA VAL A 821 -22.25 21.21 24.46
C VAL A 821 -22.74 21.96 23.23
N ALA A 822 -22.58 21.41 22.03
CA ALA A 822 -23.10 22.00 20.80
C ALA A 822 -24.66 22.12 20.86
N ALA A 823 -25.33 21.04 21.27
CA ALA A 823 -26.79 21.09 21.44
C ALA A 823 -27.27 22.10 22.49
N GLN A 824 -26.47 22.33 23.56
CA GLN A 824 -26.76 23.36 24.55
C GLN A 824 -26.61 24.75 23.94
N PHE A 825 -25.57 25.01 23.14
CA PHE A 825 -25.42 26.29 22.42
C PHE A 825 -26.60 26.54 21.47
N ASP A 826 -27.02 25.57 20.69
CA ASP A 826 -28.14 25.69 19.77
C ASP A 826 -29.49 25.94 20.49
N SER A 827 -29.64 25.42 21.70
CA SER A 827 -30.82 25.58 22.51
C SER A 827 -30.85 26.90 23.33
N GLU A 828 -29.69 27.58 23.47
CA GLU A 828 -29.62 28.85 24.22
C GLU A 828 -30.36 29.98 23.43
N PRO A 829 -31.40 30.59 24.01
CA PRO A 829 -32.24 31.55 23.28
C PRO A 829 -31.46 32.72 22.68
N ALA A 830 -30.45 33.25 23.39
CA ALA A 830 -29.62 34.36 22.92
C ALA A 830 -28.82 34.02 21.66
N ILE A 831 -28.32 32.78 21.60
CA ILE A 831 -27.54 32.26 20.44
C ILE A 831 -28.49 31.91 19.30
N SER A 832 -29.54 31.13 19.58
CA SER A 832 -30.52 30.67 18.61
C SER A 832 -31.22 31.84 17.87
N GLN A 833 -31.65 32.88 18.60
CA GLN A 833 -32.23 34.07 17.98
C GLN A 833 -31.24 34.87 17.09
N THR A 834 -29.95 34.74 17.33
CA THR A 834 -28.93 35.42 16.54
C THR A 834 -28.59 34.62 15.27
N ILE A 835 -28.55 33.30 15.37
CA ILE A 835 -28.14 32.41 14.26
C ILE A 835 -29.32 32.12 13.31
N THR A 836 -30.54 31.89 13.81
CA THR A 836 -31.69 31.51 12.99
C THR A 836 -32.01 32.47 11.83
N PRO A 837 -31.82 33.84 11.93
CA PRO A 837 -32.04 34.76 10.82
C PRO A 837 -30.91 34.79 9.78
N LEU A 838 -29.76 34.19 10.04
CA LEU A 838 -28.60 34.10 9.14
C LEU A 838 -28.68 32.84 8.26
#